data_9f2aba11f1f2ba9a3cf9c60d578d54f6
#
_entry.id   9f2aba11f1f2ba9a3cf9c60d578d54f6
#
_cell.length_a   1.000
_cell.length_b   1.000
_cell.length_c   1.000
_cell.angle_alpha   90.00
_cell.angle_beta   90.00
_cell.angle_gamma   90.00
#
_symmetry.space_group_name_H-M   'P 1'
#
loop_
_entity.id
_entity.type
_entity.pdbx_description
1 polymer ?
#
loop_
_entity_poly.entity_id
_entity_poly.type
_entity_poly.pdbx_seq_one_letter_code
_entity_poly.pdbx_strand_id
1 'polypeptide(L)'
;MRAVTVRKRLTAVLLIGFFIFAIIDIRLGYVQFVLGDMLTERAKDLWSRNIPFEPERGEIVDRNGVPLATNMSAPSVLVVPRQIENPSEVAKELARILNMPVEKAYKHVTKKTSIERIHPEGRKISNEQAKQIRDLGMKGVYIAEDSKRYYPFGSYLSHVLGFAGIDNQGLMGLELYYDKQLSGKPGSVQFYSDAKGKRMPGMADAYTPPVDGLDLKLTVDTRVQTILERELTIAEATYRPDGMIAIAMNPNNGEILGMASRPTFDPADFQNVPPEIFNRNLPIWSTYEPGSTFKIITLAAALEEKKVDLLKEHFYDPGHVKVAGATLHCWKRGGHGDQTFLEVVQNSCNPGFVELGDRLGKDKLFEYIRAFGFGEKTGIDLQGEGKGILFPLHRVGPVEQATTAFGQGVAVTPIQQVVAVAAAVNGGILYQPYIAKEWLDPVTGEVIQRQTPKAKRRVISEETSKQIRYALESVVAQGTGKGAFVEGYRVGGKTGTAQKAKDGQYLKDNHIVSFIGFAPADDPQIVVYVAVDNPKGTVQFGGVVAAPIVGNIMEDSLRALGVKPRKQQIEKETTWLDPRYVEVPNLIGLTKKDLQQQLFNLKLDGSGEGDTVVEQAPKPGVKVKEGATIRVYFGTKR
;
A
#
# COMPACT_ATOMS: atom_id res chain seq x y z
N MET A 1 -25.12 -101.85 25.03
CA MET A 1 -23.92 -100.98 24.91
C MET A 1 -24.08 -99.78 23.97
N ARG A 2 -24.79 -99.83 22.84
CA ARG A 2 -24.94 -98.72 21.85
C ARG A 2 -25.66 -97.44 22.44
N ALA A 3 -26.63 -97.55 23.30
CA ALA A 3 -27.41 -96.41 23.82
C ALA A 3 -26.61 -95.49 24.81
N VAL A 4 -25.68 -96.10 25.60
CA VAL A 4 -24.82 -95.40 26.55
C VAL A 4 -23.76 -94.58 25.80
N THR A 5 -23.21 -95.13 24.70
CA THR A 5 -22.20 -94.46 23.88
C THR A 5 -22.77 -93.31 23.12
N VAL A 6 -24.03 -93.42 22.65
CA VAL A 6 -24.72 -92.32 21.97
C VAL A 6 -25.03 -91.19 22.96
N ARG A 7 -25.51 -91.47 24.19
CA ARG A 7 -25.72 -90.48 25.23
C ARG A 7 -24.45 -89.71 25.58
N LYS A 8 -23.30 -90.45 25.79
CA LYS A 8 -22.01 -89.78 26.07
C LYS A 8 -21.55 -88.86 24.94
N ARG A 9 -21.73 -89.24 23.67
CA ARG A 9 -21.40 -88.41 22.52
C ARG A 9 -22.32 -87.21 22.45
N LEU A 10 -23.60 -87.33 22.69
CA LEU A 10 -24.55 -86.22 22.74
C LEU A 10 -24.22 -85.25 23.89
N THR A 11 -23.90 -85.77 25.09
CA THR A 11 -23.48 -84.92 26.23
C THR A 11 -22.18 -84.20 25.91
N ALA A 12 -21.22 -84.85 25.27
CA ALA A 12 -19.96 -84.19 24.84
C ALA A 12 -20.21 -83.07 23.82
N VAL A 13 -21.07 -83.29 22.83
CA VAL A 13 -21.44 -82.24 21.85
C VAL A 13 -22.14 -81.08 22.51
N LEU A 14 -23.06 -81.35 23.46
CA LEU A 14 -23.75 -80.29 24.24
C LEU A 14 -22.77 -79.50 25.12
N LEU A 15 -21.80 -80.18 25.75
CA LEU A 15 -20.79 -79.49 26.56
C LEU A 15 -19.85 -78.66 25.68
N ILE A 16 -19.44 -79.16 24.53
CA ILE A 16 -18.66 -78.37 23.55
C ILE A 16 -19.44 -77.15 23.07
N GLY A 17 -20.73 -77.34 22.73
CA GLY A 17 -21.62 -76.23 22.36
C GLY A 17 -21.76 -75.18 23.46
N PHE A 18 -21.94 -75.65 24.73
CA PHE A 18 -21.99 -74.75 25.89
C PHE A 18 -20.70 -73.94 26.09
N PHE A 19 -19.56 -74.60 25.96
CA PHE A 19 -18.24 -73.93 26.06
C PHE A 19 -18.05 -72.90 24.97
N ILE A 20 -18.44 -73.22 23.72
CA ILE A 20 -18.36 -72.27 22.62
C ILE A 20 -19.26 -71.05 22.89
N PHE A 21 -20.51 -71.28 23.35
CA PHE A 21 -21.40 -70.18 23.73
C PHE A 21 -20.82 -69.35 24.89
N ALA A 22 -20.31 -69.98 25.93
CA ALA A 22 -19.73 -69.27 27.06
C ALA A 22 -18.51 -68.41 26.64
N ILE A 23 -17.66 -68.87 25.70
CA ILE A 23 -16.54 -68.11 25.17
C ILE A 23 -17.06 -66.91 24.36
N ILE A 24 -18.12 -67.10 23.58
CA ILE A 24 -18.76 -66.00 22.80
C ILE A 24 -19.36 -64.98 23.76
N ASP A 25 -20.08 -65.40 24.81
CA ASP A 25 -20.69 -64.47 25.77
C ASP A 25 -19.62 -63.68 26.54
N ILE A 26 -18.53 -64.34 26.99
CA ILE A 26 -17.42 -63.66 27.63
C ILE A 26 -16.78 -62.64 26.67
N ARG A 27 -16.60 -63.03 25.41
CA ARG A 27 -16.06 -62.10 24.40
C ARG A 27 -16.98 -60.93 24.10
N LEU A 28 -18.30 -61.18 24.03
CA LEU A 28 -19.32 -60.16 23.86
C LEU A 28 -19.31 -59.19 25.05
N GLY A 29 -19.28 -59.72 26.28
CA GLY A 29 -19.16 -58.93 27.48
C GLY A 29 -17.89 -58.08 27.51
N TYR A 30 -16.73 -58.66 27.13
CA TYR A 30 -15.50 -57.92 27.02
C TYR A 30 -15.63 -56.75 26.00
N VAL A 31 -16.17 -57.01 24.79
CA VAL A 31 -16.39 -55.98 23.79
C VAL A 31 -17.36 -54.90 24.27
N GLN A 32 -18.43 -55.30 24.98
CA GLN A 32 -19.47 -54.36 25.39
C GLN A 32 -19.06 -53.55 26.62
N PHE A 33 -18.38 -54.12 27.61
CA PHE A 33 -18.09 -53.45 28.87
C PHE A 33 -16.65 -52.89 28.96
N VAL A 34 -15.69 -53.48 28.23
CA VAL A 34 -14.30 -53.04 28.28
C VAL A 34 -13.94 -52.21 27.08
N LEU A 35 -14.38 -52.58 25.88
CA LEU A 35 -14.11 -51.86 24.64
C LEU A 35 -15.25 -50.91 24.22
N GLY A 36 -16.37 -50.94 24.90
CA GLY A 36 -17.58 -50.23 24.53
C GLY A 36 -17.39 -48.74 24.33
N ASP A 37 -16.75 -48.06 25.27
CA ASP A 37 -16.50 -46.62 25.21
C ASP A 37 -15.59 -46.27 24.04
N MET A 38 -14.47 -47.00 23.88
CA MET A 38 -13.54 -46.78 22.77
C MET A 38 -14.17 -47.03 21.39
N LEU A 39 -14.99 -48.08 21.27
CA LEU A 39 -15.69 -48.41 20.03
C LEU A 39 -16.80 -47.40 19.75
N THR A 40 -17.46 -46.89 20.78
CA THR A 40 -18.48 -45.85 20.66
C THR A 40 -17.88 -44.52 20.22
N GLU A 41 -16.71 -44.12 20.76
CA GLU A 41 -16.00 -42.94 20.30
C GLU A 41 -15.58 -43.07 18.84
N ARG A 42 -14.96 -44.19 18.47
CA ARG A 42 -14.61 -44.45 17.07
C ARG A 42 -15.80 -44.47 16.13
N ALA A 43 -16.93 -45.01 16.59
CA ALA A 43 -18.14 -45.01 15.80
C ALA A 43 -18.70 -43.57 15.63
N LYS A 44 -18.70 -42.77 16.71
CA LYS A 44 -19.06 -41.35 16.64
C LYS A 44 -18.20 -40.58 15.67
N ASP A 45 -16.89 -40.78 15.67
CA ASP A 45 -15.95 -40.16 14.72
C ASP A 45 -16.24 -40.58 13.26
N LEU A 46 -16.59 -41.87 13.04
CA LEU A 46 -16.95 -42.37 11.72
C LEU A 46 -18.31 -41.86 11.22
N TRP A 47 -19.26 -41.62 12.12
CA TRP A 47 -20.62 -41.17 11.83
C TRP A 47 -20.70 -39.63 11.79
N SER A 48 -19.82 -38.93 12.52
CA SER A 48 -19.82 -37.48 12.54
C SER A 48 -19.44 -36.91 11.19
N ARG A 49 -20.16 -35.90 10.78
CA ARG A 49 -19.87 -35.07 9.63
C ARG A 49 -19.77 -33.65 10.11
N ASN A 50 -18.66 -33.01 9.83
CA ASN A 50 -18.44 -31.61 10.16
C ASN A 50 -18.44 -30.81 8.87
N ILE A 51 -19.39 -29.91 8.70
CA ILE A 51 -19.44 -28.97 7.59
C ILE A 51 -18.95 -27.63 8.15
N PRO A 52 -17.77 -27.17 7.72
CA PRO A 52 -17.29 -25.85 8.12
C PRO A 52 -18.10 -24.76 7.41
N PHE A 53 -18.41 -23.69 8.13
CA PHE A 53 -18.92 -22.44 7.60
C PHE A 53 -17.80 -21.42 7.66
N GLU A 54 -17.45 -20.89 6.49
CA GLU A 54 -16.44 -19.85 6.40
C GLU A 54 -17.01 -18.55 6.97
N PRO A 55 -16.26 -17.83 7.81
CA PRO A 55 -16.63 -16.50 8.26
C PRO A 55 -16.48 -15.50 7.12
N GLU A 56 -17.16 -14.37 7.19
CA GLU A 56 -16.85 -13.25 6.33
C GLU A 56 -15.53 -12.61 6.74
N ARG A 57 -14.72 -12.28 5.75
CA ARG A 57 -13.47 -11.57 5.99
C ARG A 57 -13.77 -10.10 6.28
N GLY A 58 -13.20 -9.54 7.34
CA GLY A 58 -13.39 -8.14 7.71
C GLY A 58 -13.07 -7.18 6.55
N GLU A 59 -13.82 -6.12 6.45
CA GLU A 59 -13.59 -5.08 5.45
C GLU A 59 -12.37 -4.23 5.81
N ILE A 60 -11.74 -3.63 4.79
CA ILE A 60 -10.72 -2.61 5.00
C ILE A 60 -11.29 -1.29 4.49
N VAL A 61 -11.39 -0.29 5.37
CA VAL A 61 -11.95 1.01 5.05
C VAL A 61 -10.93 2.13 5.29
N ASP A 62 -11.08 3.25 4.60
CA ASP A 62 -10.28 4.44 4.84
C ASP A 62 -10.64 5.11 6.18
N ARG A 63 -9.96 6.22 6.52
CA ARG A 63 -10.23 6.98 7.76
C ARG A 63 -11.64 7.54 7.86
N ASN A 64 -12.35 7.68 6.74
CA ASN A 64 -13.70 8.24 6.63
C ASN A 64 -14.77 7.15 6.47
N GLY A 65 -14.39 5.85 6.47
CA GLY A 65 -15.29 4.72 6.28
C GLY A 65 -15.53 4.32 4.81
N VAL A 66 -14.72 4.83 3.87
CA VAL A 66 -14.82 4.44 2.46
C VAL A 66 -14.22 3.05 2.27
N PRO A 67 -14.96 2.07 1.71
CA PRO A 67 -14.46 0.72 1.50
C PRO A 67 -13.29 0.67 0.50
N LEU A 68 -12.17 0.08 0.93
CA LEU A 68 -10.98 -0.13 0.11
C LEU A 68 -10.81 -1.61 -0.28
N ALA A 69 -11.24 -2.52 0.59
CA ALA A 69 -11.36 -3.94 0.30
C ALA A 69 -12.61 -4.48 1.02
N THR A 70 -13.50 -5.11 0.27
CA THR A 70 -14.78 -5.66 0.74
C THR A 70 -14.99 -7.07 0.19
N ASN A 71 -16.12 -7.69 0.50
CA ASN A 71 -16.46 -9.02 0.03
C ASN A 71 -17.63 -8.96 -0.96
N MET A 72 -17.53 -9.74 -2.03
CA MET A 72 -18.63 -9.96 -2.95
C MET A 72 -19.06 -11.42 -2.90
N SER A 73 -20.37 -11.69 -2.92
CA SER A 73 -20.87 -13.05 -3.05
C SER A 73 -20.37 -13.67 -4.36
N ALA A 74 -19.79 -14.84 -4.25
CA ALA A 74 -19.26 -15.59 -5.38
C ALA A 74 -19.55 -17.08 -5.16
N PRO A 75 -20.52 -17.65 -5.87
CA PRO A 75 -20.94 -19.04 -5.68
C PRO A 75 -19.81 -20.03 -5.99
N SER A 76 -19.81 -21.17 -5.27
CA SER A 76 -18.89 -22.29 -5.48
C SER A 76 -19.63 -23.60 -5.69
N VAL A 77 -19.08 -24.47 -6.54
CA VAL A 77 -19.70 -25.76 -6.88
C VAL A 77 -19.25 -26.83 -5.89
N LEU A 78 -20.23 -27.44 -5.24
CA LEU A 78 -20.06 -28.64 -4.42
C LEU A 78 -20.69 -29.85 -5.11
N VAL A 79 -20.05 -30.99 -5.02
CA VAL A 79 -20.62 -32.25 -5.48
C VAL A 79 -20.70 -33.25 -4.32
N VAL A 80 -21.76 -34.03 -4.29
CA VAL A 80 -21.95 -35.17 -3.41
C VAL A 80 -21.87 -36.43 -4.28
N PRO A 81 -20.69 -37.03 -4.46
CA PRO A 81 -20.48 -38.08 -5.46
C PRO A 81 -21.45 -39.28 -5.35
N ARG A 82 -21.85 -39.62 -4.12
CA ARG A 82 -22.81 -40.72 -3.87
C ARG A 82 -24.23 -40.45 -4.36
N GLN A 83 -24.59 -39.22 -4.63
CA GLN A 83 -25.92 -38.84 -5.13
C GLN A 83 -25.95 -38.71 -6.66
N ILE A 84 -24.78 -38.77 -7.30
CA ILE A 84 -24.66 -38.65 -8.76
C ILE A 84 -24.95 -40.01 -9.42
N GLU A 85 -26.03 -40.07 -10.18
CA GLU A 85 -26.44 -41.30 -10.87
C GLU A 85 -25.63 -41.55 -12.16
N ASN A 86 -25.36 -40.48 -12.92
CA ASN A 86 -24.64 -40.53 -14.21
C ASN A 86 -23.35 -39.68 -14.16
N PRO A 87 -22.24 -40.17 -13.54
CA PRO A 87 -21.02 -39.38 -13.37
C PRO A 87 -20.42 -38.85 -14.69
N SER A 88 -20.52 -39.62 -15.77
CA SER A 88 -19.98 -39.21 -17.06
C SER A 88 -20.71 -38.02 -17.69
N GLU A 89 -22.02 -37.94 -17.54
CA GLU A 89 -22.85 -36.86 -18.06
C GLU A 89 -22.63 -35.58 -17.22
N VAL A 90 -22.70 -35.72 -15.88
CA VAL A 90 -22.44 -34.61 -14.94
C VAL A 90 -21.03 -34.03 -15.16
N ALA A 91 -20.03 -34.89 -15.35
CA ALA A 91 -18.67 -34.44 -15.62
C ALA A 91 -18.55 -33.63 -16.91
N LYS A 92 -19.23 -34.05 -18.00
CA LYS A 92 -19.23 -33.34 -19.30
C LYS A 92 -19.87 -31.95 -19.17
N GLU A 93 -21.02 -31.84 -18.48
CA GLU A 93 -21.69 -30.56 -18.30
C GLU A 93 -20.92 -29.62 -17.40
N LEU A 94 -20.39 -30.12 -16.28
CA LEU A 94 -19.53 -29.33 -15.40
C LEU A 94 -18.25 -28.87 -16.11
N ALA A 95 -17.61 -29.76 -16.90
CA ALA A 95 -16.42 -29.41 -17.69
C ALA A 95 -16.70 -28.30 -18.69
N ARG A 96 -17.86 -28.34 -19.36
CA ARG A 96 -18.30 -27.33 -20.32
C ARG A 96 -18.54 -25.97 -19.66
N ILE A 97 -19.27 -25.95 -18.54
CA ILE A 97 -19.64 -24.69 -17.86
C ILE A 97 -18.43 -24.08 -17.13
N LEU A 98 -17.62 -24.90 -16.47
CA LEU A 98 -16.47 -24.47 -15.66
C LEU A 98 -15.19 -24.31 -16.49
N ASN A 99 -15.23 -24.59 -17.80
CA ASN A 99 -14.09 -24.53 -18.72
C ASN A 99 -12.88 -25.36 -18.22
N MET A 100 -13.15 -26.61 -17.82
CA MET A 100 -12.14 -27.53 -17.28
C MET A 100 -12.09 -28.85 -18.08
N PRO A 101 -10.98 -29.61 -18.02
CA PRO A 101 -10.90 -30.93 -18.65
C PRO A 101 -11.95 -31.91 -18.09
N VAL A 102 -12.63 -32.67 -18.98
CA VAL A 102 -13.66 -33.64 -18.58
C VAL A 102 -13.11 -34.69 -17.61
N GLU A 103 -11.88 -35.16 -17.82
CA GLU A 103 -11.22 -36.13 -16.94
C GLU A 103 -11.03 -35.57 -15.51
N LYS A 104 -10.77 -34.27 -15.39
CA LYS A 104 -10.65 -33.59 -14.10
C LYS A 104 -12.01 -33.49 -13.41
N ALA A 105 -13.04 -33.06 -14.15
CA ALA A 105 -14.40 -33.03 -13.64
C ALA A 105 -14.87 -34.43 -13.19
N TYR A 106 -14.57 -35.47 -14.01
CA TYR A 106 -14.90 -36.87 -13.68
C TYR A 106 -14.25 -37.35 -12.39
N LYS A 107 -12.98 -36.98 -12.13
CA LYS A 107 -12.29 -37.29 -10.87
C LYS A 107 -13.01 -36.68 -9.65
N HIS A 108 -13.50 -35.44 -9.76
CA HIS A 108 -14.25 -34.80 -8.69
C HIS A 108 -15.60 -35.49 -8.43
N VAL A 109 -16.38 -35.76 -9.46
CA VAL A 109 -17.72 -36.36 -9.33
C VAL A 109 -17.70 -37.85 -8.93
N THR A 110 -16.57 -38.53 -9.03
CA THR A 110 -16.40 -39.95 -8.66
C THR A 110 -15.53 -40.14 -7.42
N LYS A 111 -15.08 -39.06 -6.78
CA LYS A 111 -14.23 -39.12 -5.59
C LYS A 111 -14.96 -39.80 -4.42
N LYS A 112 -14.21 -40.66 -3.69
CA LYS A 112 -14.78 -41.38 -2.52
C LYS A 112 -14.83 -40.48 -1.27
N THR A 113 -15.61 -39.40 -1.35
CA THR A 113 -15.82 -38.45 -0.25
C THR A 113 -17.32 -38.21 -0.05
N SER A 114 -17.69 -37.68 1.11
CA SER A 114 -19.09 -37.32 1.37
C SER A 114 -19.52 -36.08 0.57
N ILE A 115 -18.65 -35.08 0.52
CA ILE A 115 -18.80 -33.83 -0.22
C ILE A 115 -17.45 -33.49 -0.81
N GLU A 116 -17.45 -33.05 -2.05
CA GLU A 116 -16.27 -32.59 -2.76
C GLU A 116 -16.50 -31.18 -3.28
N ARG A 117 -15.58 -30.27 -3.02
CA ARG A 117 -15.57 -28.92 -3.57
C ARG A 117 -14.71 -28.94 -4.86
N ILE A 118 -15.28 -28.60 -6.00
CA ILE A 118 -14.53 -28.55 -7.26
C ILE A 118 -13.52 -27.42 -7.20
N HIS A 119 -12.23 -27.76 -7.22
CA HIS A 119 -11.13 -26.80 -7.06
C HIS A 119 -10.08 -26.97 -8.19
N PRO A 120 -9.55 -25.85 -8.73
CA PRO A 120 -9.94 -24.45 -8.49
C PRO A 120 -11.15 -23.98 -9.31
N GLU A 121 -11.50 -24.64 -10.44
CA GLU A 121 -12.39 -24.13 -11.48
C GLU A 121 -13.85 -23.97 -11.03
N GLY A 122 -14.27 -24.74 -10.03
CA GLY A 122 -15.60 -24.63 -9.44
C GLY A 122 -15.69 -23.70 -8.24
N ARG A 123 -14.59 -23.00 -7.87
CA ARG A 123 -14.55 -22.04 -6.79
C ARG A 123 -14.81 -20.63 -7.32
N LYS A 124 -15.67 -19.88 -6.61
CA LYS A 124 -15.92 -18.46 -6.87
C LYS A 124 -16.28 -18.19 -8.34
N ILE A 125 -17.18 -19.03 -8.89
CA ILE A 125 -17.66 -18.95 -10.25
C ILE A 125 -18.57 -17.74 -10.46
N SER A 126 -18.80 -17.38 -11.73
CA SER A 126 -19.73 -16.30 -12.05
C SER A 126 -21.19 -16.68 -11.73
N ASN A 127 -22.01 -15.66 -11.48
CA ASN A 127 -23.45 -15.86 -11.27
C ASN A 127 -24.13 -16.52 -12.46
N GLU A 128 -23.62 -16.27 -13.69
CA GLU A 128 -24.12 -16.89 -14.92
C GLU A 128 -23.81 -18.40 -14.95
N GLN A 129 -22.56 -18.79 -14.61
CA GLN A 129 -22.19 -20.20 -14.49
C GLN A 129 -23.00 -20.91 -13.39
N ALA A 130 -23.18 -20.25 -12.23
CA ALA A 130 -23.98 -20.80 -11.14
C ALA A 130 -25.43 -20.99 -11.54
N LYS A 131 -26.00 -20.07 -12.33
CA LYS A 131 -27.35 -20.17 -12.88
C LYS A 131 -27.44 -21.35 -13.86
N GLN A 132 -26.52 -21.48 -14.80
CA GLN A 132 -26.50 -22.60 -15.74
C GLN A 132 -26.45 -23.95 -15.02
N ILE A 133 -25.62 -24.07 -13.97
CA ILE A 133 -25.54 -25.31 -13.18
C ILE A 133 -26.85 -25.60 -12.44
N ARG A 134 -27.49 -24.55 -11.85
CA ARG A 134 -28.80 -24.72 -11.18
C ARG A 134 -29.90 -25.12 -12.15
N ASP A 135 -29.95 -24.51 -13.31
CA ASP A 135 -30.99 -24.76 -14.33
C ASP A 135 -30.92 -26.20 -14.89
N LEU A 136 -29.74 -26.83 -14.88
CA LEU A 136 -29.57 -28.24 -15.26
C LEU A 136 -30.14 -29.23 -14.23
N GLY A 137 -30.36 -28.80 -12.98
CA GLY A 137 -30.98 -29.63 -11.94
C GLY A 137 -30.26 -30.96 -11.65
N MET A 138 -28.95 -31.02 -11.86
CA MET A 138 -28.14 -32.25 -11.74
C MET A 138 -28.13 -32.73 -10.28
N LYS A 139 -28.66 -33.95 -10.07
CA LYS A 139 -28.67 -34.56 -8.73
C LYS A 139 -27.26 -34.78 -8.20
N GLY A 140 -27.01 -34.34 -6.98
CA GLY A 140 -25.69 -34.43 -6.36
C GLY A 140 -24.75 -33.27 -6.70
N VAL A 141 -25.21 -32.25 -7.44
CA VAL A 141 -24.48 -31.00 -7.68
C VAL A 141 -25.19 -29.86 -6.97
N TYR A 142 -24.45 -29.09 -6.21
CA TYR A 142 -24.98 -27.99 -5.39
C TYR A 142 -24.14 -26.73 -5.60
N ILE A 143 -24.78 -25.60 -5.47
CA ILE A 143 -24.13 -24.29 -5.41
C ILE A 143 -24.13 -23.83 -3.95
N ALA A 144 -22.94 -23.67 -3.38
CA ALA A 144 -22.77 -23.07 -2.06
C ALA A 144 -22.45 -21.58 -2.22
N GLU A 145 -22.89 -20.81 -1.26
CA GLU A 145 -22.43 -19.43 -1.12
C GLU A 145 -20.97 -19.42 -0.68
N ASP A 146 -20.18 -18.59 -1.32
CA ASP A 146 -18.78 -18.32 -1.03
C ASP A 146 -18.57 -16.82 -1.22
N SER A 147 -17.44 -16.27 -0.80
CA SER A 147 -17.14 -14.85 -0.94
C SER A 147 -15.82 -14.64 -1.69
N LYS A 148 -15.78 -13.62 -2.52
CA LYS A 148 -14.57 -13.18 -3.21
C LYS A 148 -14.20 -11.79 -2.73
N ARG A 149 -12.90 -11.60 -2.43
CA ARG A 149 -12.37 -10.30 -2.09
C ARG A 149 -12.49 -9.34 -3.27
N TYR A 150 -12.96 -8.14 -3.02
CA TYR A 150 -13.19 -7.10 -4.01
C TYR A 150 -12.50 -5.79 -3.60
N TYR A 151 -11.83 -5.16 -4.55
CA TYR A 151 -11.09 -3.91 -4.38
C TYR A 151 -11.72 -2.81 -5.24
N PRO A 152 -12.59 -1.96 -4.67
CA PRO A 152 -13.38 -0.98 -5.45
C PRO A 152 -12.56 0.02 -6.26
N PHE A 153 -11.33 0.32 -5.82
CA PHE A 153 -10.45 1.26 -6.47
C PHE A 153 -9.38 0.62 -7.38
N GLY A 154 -9.52 -0.69 -7.68
CA GLY A 154 -8.60 -1.42 -8.56
C GLY A 154 -7.16 -1.32 -8.06
N SER A 155 -6.26 -0.75 -8.85
CA SER A 155 -4.83 -0.69 -8.56
C SER A 155 -4.42 0.33 -7.48
N TYR A 156 -5.34 1.13 -6.94
CA TYR A 156 -5.01 2.10 -5.89
C TYR A 156 -4.62 1.39 -4.60
N LEU A 157 -3.54 1.87 -3.97
CA LEU A 157 -3.01 1.27 -2.74
C LEU A 157 -2.62 -0.22 -2.87
N SER A 158 -2.46 -0.76 -4.07
CA SER A 158 -2.29 -2.20 -4.30
C SER A 158 -1.18 -2.84 -3.46
N HIS A 159 -0.01 -2.18 -3.37
CA HIS A 159 1.12 -2.67 -2.58
C HIS A 159 0.91 -2.54 -1.05
N VAL A 160 0.01 -1.66 -0.63
CA VAL A 160 -0.34 -1.46 0.79
C VAL A 160 -1.44 -2.44 1.19
N LEU A 161 -2.56 -2.46 0.47
CA LEU A 161 -3.65 -3.40 0.73
C LEU A 161 -3.17 -4.84 0.57
N GLY A 162 -2.42 -5.11 -0.51
CA GLY A 162 -2.09 -6.45 -0.92
C GLY A 162 -3.30 -7.16 -1.52
N PHE A 163 -3.36 -8.46 -1.37
CA PHE A 163 -4.45 -9.28 -1.90
C PHE A 163 -4.69 -10.53 -1.07
N ALA A 164 -5.90 -11.07 -1.17
CA ALA A 164 -6.30 -12.34 -0.57
C ALA A 164 -6.34 -13.45 -1.63
N GLY A 165 -6.06 -14.68 -1.19
CA GLY A 165 -6.13 -15.88 -2.01
C GLY A 165 -7.56 -16.42 -2.20
N ILE A 166 -7.64 -17.57 -2.87
CA ILE A 166 -8.92 -18.20 -3.18
C ILE A 166 -9.69 -18.67 -1.93
N ASP A 167 -8.98 -18.96 -0.83
CA ASP A 167 -9.58 -19.34 0.45
C ASP A 167 -9.72 -18.15 1.40
N ASN A 168 -9.74 -16.92 0.86
CA ASN A 168 -9.81 -15.66 1.58
C ASN A 168 -8.66 -15.40 2.57
N GLN A 169 -7.57 -16.18 2.51
CA GLN A 169 -6.35 -15.93 3.29
C GLN A 169 -5.57 -14.74 2.71
N GLY A 170 -5.02 -13.92 3.56
CA GLY A 170 -4.14 -12.82 3.15
C GLY A 170 -2.82 -13.34 2.60
N LEU A 171 -2.40 -12.85 1.43
CA LEU A 171 -1.16 -13.28 0.78
C LEU A 171 -0.10 -12.18 0.73
N MET A 172 -0.50 -10.93 0.82
CA MET A 172 0.40 -9.77 0.76
C MET A 172 -0.20 -8.54 1.44
N GLY A 173 0.63 -7.54 1.75
CA GLY A 173 0.21 -6.23 2.27
C GLY A 173 -0.53 -6.32 3.61
N LEU A 174 -1.46 -5.42 3.85
CA LEU A 174 -2.29 -5.41 5.06
C LEU A 174 -3.17 -6.65 5.17
N GLU A 175 -3.62 -7.19 4.04
CA GLU A 175 -4.36 -8.46 4.00
C GLU A 175 -3.58 -9.59 4.69
N LEU A 176 -2.27 -9.70 4.45
CA LEU A 176 -1.40 -10.67 5.12
C LEU A 176 -0.99 -10.22 6.53
N TYR A 177 -0.65 -8.94 6.70
CA TYR A 177 -0.12 -8.44 7.97
C TYR A 177 -1.15 -8.60 9.11
N TYR A 178 -2.42 -8.36 8.79
CA TYR A 178 -3.54 -8.46 9.71
C TYR A 178 -4.49 -9.64 9.41
N ASP A 179 -3.98 -10.69 8.73
CA ASP A 179 -4.77 -11.83 8.33
C ASP A 179 -5.53 -12.48 9.50
N LYS A 180 -4.87 -12.58 10.66
CA LYS A 180 -5.47 -13.17 11.87
C LYS A 180 -6.70 -12.41 12.37
N GLN A 181 -6.70 -11.09 12.23
CA GLN A 181 -7.82 -10.24 12.65
C GLN A 181 -8.91 -10.19 11.58
N LEU A 182 -8.50 -10.17 10.31
CA LEU A 182 -9.41 -10.05 9.17
C LEU A 182 -10.13 -11.35 8.82
N SER A 183 -9.52 -12.54 9.05
CA SER A 183 -10.08 -13.82 8.58
C SER A 183 -11.17 -14.40 9.47
N GLY A 184 -11.36 -13.91 10.69
CA GLY A 184 -12.37 -14.43 11.61
C GLY A 184 -12.09 -15.85 12.10
N LYS A 185 -13.14 -16.53 12.56
CA LYS A 185 -13.06 -17.93 13.02
C LYS A 185 -14.17 -18.75 12.34
N PRO A 186 -13.84 -19.88 11.68
CA PRO A 186 -14.83 -20.70 11.03
C PRO A 186 -15.80 -21.30 12.05
N GLY A 187 -17.07 -21.32 11.66
CA GLY A 187 -18.10 -22.08 12.34
C GLY A 187 -18.19 -23.50 11.82
N SER A 188 -19.07 -24.30 12.42
CA SER A 188 -19.30 -25.66 11.96
C SER A 188 -20.69 -26.18 12.32
N VAL A 189 -21.24 -27.02 11.45
CA VAL A 189 -22.36 -27.90 11.80
C VAL A 189 -21.85 -29.32 11.85
N GLN A 190 -21.96 -29.93 13.01
CA GLN A 190 -21.67 -31.34 13.19
C GLN A 190 -23.01 -32.11 13.23
N PHE A 191 -23.18 -33.06 12.35
CA PHE A 191 -24.31 -33.98 12.33
C PHE A 191 -23.82 -35.42 12.14
N TYR A 192 -24.68 -36.38 12.52
CA TYR A 192 -24.37 -37.82 12.42
C TYR A 192 -25.08 -38.43 11.22
N SER A 193 -24.32 -39.21 10.41
CA SER A 193 -24.87 -39.92 9.24
C SER A 193 -24.50 -41.39 9.26
N ASP A 194 -25.39 -42.22 8.74
CA ASP A 194 -25.15 -43.65 8.55
C ASP A 194 -24.11 -43.91 7.42
N ALA A 195 -23.77 -45.16 7.20
CA ALA A 195 -22.81 -45.55 6.16
C ALA A 195 -23.28 -45.22 4.73
N LYS A 196 -24.57 -44.92 4.52
CA LYS A 196 -25.16 -44.48 3.26
C LYS A 196 -25.22 -42.94 3.14
N GLY A 197 -24.78 -42.22 4.18
CA GLY A 197 -24.82 -40.74 4.22
C GLY A 197 -26.18 -40.16 4.65
N LYS A 198 -27.15 -41.00 5.09
CA LYS A 198 -28.43 -40.52 5.56
C LYS A 198 -28.32 -40.07 7.01
N ARG A 199 -28.87 -38.89 7.35
CA ARG A 199 -28.87 -38.33 8.70
C ARG A 199 -29.51 -39.32 9.69
N MET A 200 -28.88 -39.53 10.84
CA MET A 200 -29.33 -40.43 11.88
C MET A 200 -30.32 -39.67 12.80
N PRO A 201 -31.61 -40.08 12.85
CA PRO A 201 -32.55 -39.45 13.76
C PRO A 201 -32.19 -39.77 15.22
N GLY A 202 -32.27 -38.80 16.10
CA GLY A 202 -32.08 -38.99 17.56
C GLY A 202 -30.70 -38.64 18.09
N MET A 203 -29.74 -38.27 17.26
CA MET A 203 -28.48 -37.66 17.71
C MET A 203 -28.55 -36.14 17.55
N ALA A 204 -28.15 -35.41 18.60
CA ALA A 204 -28.17 -33.94 18.60
C ALA A 204 -27.09 -33.41 17.64
N ASP A 205 -27.48 -32.46 16.78
CA ASP A 205 -26.55 -31.70 15.98
C ASP A 205 -25.90 -30.63 16.84
N ALA A 206 -24.60 -30.43 16.66
CA ALA A 206 -23.89 -29.31 17.27
C ALA A 206 -23.68 -28.23 16.20
N TYR A 207 -24.14 -27.03 16.48
CA TYR A 207 -23.92 -25.85 15.64
C TYR A 207 -23.02 -24.86 16.37
N THR A 208 -21.89 -24.55 15.77
CA THR A 208 -21.00 -23.48 16.21
C THR A 208 -21.07 -22.39 15.15
N PRO A 209 -21.61 -21.21 15.45
CA PRO A 209 -21.67 -20.12 14.47
C PRO A 209 -20.27 -19.65 14.09
N PRO A 210 -20.04 -19.22 12.84
CA PRO A 210 -18.82 -18.53 12.47
C PRO A 210 -18.73 -17.19 13.21
N VAL A 211 -17.51 -16.72 13.43
CA VAL A 211 -17.25 -15.38 13.95
C VAL A 211 -16.52 -14.63 12.85
N ASP A 212 -17.14 -13.61 12.30
CA ASP A 212 -16.59 -12.81 11.22
C ASP A 212 -15.31 -12.08 11.63
N GLY A 213 -14.50 -11.74 10.65
CA GLY A 213 -13.28 -10.97 10.86
C GLY A 213 -13.59 -9.54 11.28
N LEU A 214 -12.68 -8.92 12.04
CA LEU A 214 -12.80 -7.52 12.40
C LEU A 214 -12.56 -6.63 11.18
N ASP A 215 -13.35 -5.58 11.03
CA ASP A 215 -13.10 -4.55 10.05
C ASP A 215 -11.88 -3.72 10.44
N LEU A 216 -11.08 -3.36 9.44
CA LEU A 216 -9.87 -2.59 9.62
C LEU A 216 -10.03 -1.19 9.05
N LYS A 217 -10.05 -0.19 9.92
CA LYS A 217 -10.05 1.22 9.54
C LYS A 217 -8.62 1.75 9.46
N LEU A 218 -8.28 2.36 8.33
CA LEU A 218 -6.94 2.86 8.05
C LEU A 218 -6.76 4.33 8.42
N THR A 219 -5.51 4.78 8.47
CA THR A 219 -5.14 6.20 8.53
C THR A 219 -5.23 6.88 7.17
N VAL A 220 -5.25 6.11 6.10
CA VAL A 220 -5.32 6.58 4.71
C VAL A 220 -6.60 7.39 4.49
N ASP A 221 -6.46 8.49 3.75
CA ASP A 221 -7.57 9.30 3.25
C ASP A 221 -7.70 9.07 1.75
N THR A 222 -8.81 8.49 1.32
CA THR A 222 -9.06 8.15 -0.09
C THR A 222 -8.95 9.37 -1.01
N ARG A 223 -9.27 10.57 -0.53
CA ARG A 223 -9.13 11.81 -1.31
C ARG A 223 -7.66 12.12 -1.58
N VAL A 224 -6.81 12.03 -0.53
CA VAL A 224 -5.36 12.21 -0.67
C VAL A 224 -4.76 11.11 -1.55
N GLN A 225 -5.16 9.85 -1.34
CA GLN A 225 -4.71 8.74 -2.17
C GLN A 225 -5.04 8.93 -3.65
N THR A 226 -6.27 9.35 -3.96
CA THR A 226 -6.70 9.63 -5.34
C THR A 226 -5.85 10.74 -5.98
N ILE A 227 -5.49 11.76 -5.21
CA ILE A 227 -4.61 12.84 -5.68
C ILE A 227 -3.21 12.28 -5.99
N LEU A 228 -2.63 11.45 -5.10
CA LEU A 228 -1.33 10.81 -5.36
C LEU A 228 -1.36 9.97 -6.63
N GLU A 229 -2.36 9.12 -6.79
CA GLU A 229 -2.50 8.22 -7.94
C GLU A 229 -2.66 9.00 -9.25
N ARG A 230 -3.47 10.06 -9.25
CA ARG A 230 -3.67 10.95 -10.38
C ARG A 230 -2.35 11.59 -10.82
N GLU A 231 -1.63 12.19 -9.89
CA GLU A 231 -0.39 12.89 -10.20
C GLU A 231 0.72 11.92 -10.67
N LEU A 232 0.80 10.73 -10.09
CA LEU A 232 1.71 9.70 -10.58
C LEU A 232 1.33 9.21 -11.97
N THR A 233 0.04 9.05 -12.28
CA THR A 233 -0.42 8.65 -13.62
C THR A 233 -0.09 9.71 -14.68
N ILE A 234 -0.27 10.98 -14.36
CA ILE A 234 0.11 12.10 -15.24
C ILE A 234 1.63 12.12 -15.46
N ALA A 235 2.41 11.95 -14.38
CA ALA A 235 3.86 11.94 -14.44
C ALA A 235 4.41 10.72 -15.21
N GLU A 236 3.79 9.55 -15.04
CA GLU A 236 4.13 8.32 -15.78
C GLU A 236 3.96 8.51 -17.29
N ALA A 237 2.83 9.06 -17.70
CA ALA A 237 2.54 9.36 -19.10
C ALA A 237 3.51 10.42 -19.67
N THR A 238 3.88 11.41 -18.84
CA THR A 238 4.72 12.54 -19.27
C THR A 238 6.20 12.15 -19.38
N TYR A 239 6.72 11.47 -18.35
CA TYR A 239 8.15 11.24 -18.19
C TYR A 239 8.59 9.81 -18.48
N ARG A 240 7.68 8.86 -18.58
CA ARG A 240 7.95 7.42 -18.83
C ARG A 240 9.13 6.91 -17.98
N PRO A 241 9.07 7.07 -16.65
CA PRO A 241 10.16 6.71 -15.75
C PRO A 241 10.30 5.18 -15.61
N ASP A 242 11.40 4.74 -15.00
CA ASP A 242 11.59 3.32 -14.65
C ASP A 242 10.79 2.93 -13.40
N GLY A 243 10.48 3.90 -12.55
CA GLY A 243 9.64 3.73 -11.35
C GLY A 243 9.31 5.06 -10.70
N MET A 244 8.29 5.07 -9.86
CA MET A 244 7.89 6.25 -9.08
C MET A 244 7.35 5.87 -7.71
N ILE A 245 7.47 6.81 -6.79
CA ILE A 245 7.01 6.67 -5.40
C ILE A 245 6.37 7.98 -4.98
N ALA A 246 5.24 7.89 -4.28
CA ALA A 246 4.64 9.00 -3.56
C ALA A 246 4.19 8.55 -2.17
N ILE A 247 4.50 9.34 -1.14
CA ILE A 247 4.09 9.11 0.25
C ILE A 247 3.57 10.41 0.82
N ALA A 248 2.40 10.37 1.44
CA ALA A 248 1.83 11.48 2.22
C ALA A 248 1.65 11.02 3.67
N MET A 249 2.16 11.81 4.62
CA MET A 249 2.16 11.49 6.06
C MET A 249 1.78 12.72 6.88
N ASN A 250 1.00 12.52 7.94
CA ASN A 250 0.81 13.54 8.96
C ASN A 250 2.05 13.57 9.87
N PRO A 251 2.82 14.68 9.90
CA PRO A 251 4.05 14.75 10.69
C PRO A 251 3.83 14.73 12.19
N ASN A 252 2.64 15.08 12.67
CA ASN A 252 2.35 15.28 14.09
C ASN A 252 1.98 14.00 14.85
N ASN A 253 1.71 12.90 14.11
CA ASN A 253 1.27 11.65 14.74
C ASN A 253 1.75 10.37 14.04
N GLY A 254 2.38 10.48 12.87
CA GLY A 254 2.88 9.32 12.10
C GLY A 254 1.84 8.62 11.23
N GLU A 255 0.61 9.12 11.12
CA GLU A 255 -0.41 8.56 10.23
C GLU A 255 0.01 8.68 8.75
N ILE A 256 0.00 7.56 8.04
CA ILE A 256 0.15 7.56 6.58
C ILE A 256 -1.19 7.93 5.95
N LEU A 257 -1.23 9.07 5.28
CA LEU A 257 -2.44 9.59 4.63
C LEU A 257 -2.63 9.03 3.21
N GLY A 258 -1.55 8.59 2.61
CA GLY A 258 -1.56 7.95 1.30
C GLY A 258 -0.17 7.44 0.92
N MET A 259 -0.13 6.40 0.09
CA MET A 259 1.09 5.77 -0.40
C MET A 259 0.84 5.14 -1.77
N ALA A 260 1.66 5.48 -2.76
CA ALA A 260 1.53 4.97 -4.11
C ALA A 260 2.91 4.72 -4.74
N SER A 261 2.97 3.80 -5.70
CA SER A 261 4.17 3.53 -6.48
C SER A 261 3.83 3.13 -7.91
N ARG A 262 4.83 3.23 -8.78
CA ARG A 262 4.80 2.69 -10.15
C ARG A 262 6.03 1.83 -10.37
N PRO A 263 5.89 0.69 -11.08
CA PRO A 263 4.65 0.11 -11.59
C PRO A 263 3.68 -0.28 -10.49
N THR A 264 2.39 -0.32 -10.79
CA THR A 264 1.30 -0.78 -9.92
C THR A 264 0.61 -2.00 -10.52
N PHE A 265 -0.31 -2.64 -9.80
CA PHE A 265 -1.06 -3.80 -10.26
C PHE A 265 -2.49 -3.79 -9.68
N ASP A 266 -3.38 -4.54 -10.34
CA ASP A 266 -4.72 -4.78 -9.79
C ASP A 266 -4.68 -5.98 -8.81
N PRO A 267 -4.99 -5.81 -7.52
CA PRO A 267 -5.05 -6.91 -6.55
C PRO A 267 -6.03 -8.03 -6.94
N ALA A 268 -7.05 -7.73 -7.73
CA ALA A 268 -8.00 -8.73 -8.20
C ALA A 268 -7.42 -9.65 -9.29
N ASP A 269 -6.38 -9.22 -9.99
CA ASP A 269 -5.73 -9.93 -11.10
C ASP A 269 -4.24 -10.22 -10.87
N PHE A 270 -3.82 -10.34 -9.61
CA PHE A 270 -2.42 -10.52 -9.25
C PHE A 270 -1.74 -11.74 -9.91
N GLN A 271 -2.52 -12.76 -10.27
CA GLN A 271 -2.01 -14.00 -10.88
C GLN A 271 -1.38 -13.78 -12.26
N ASN A 272 -1.79 -12.74 -12.97
CA ASN A 272 -1.29 -12.36 -14.29
C ASN A 272 -0.18 -11.29 -14.22
N VAL A 273 0.23 -10.88 -13.00
CA VAL A 273 1.24 -9.85 -12.78
C VAL A 273 2.58 -10.50 -12.43
N PRO A 274 3.71 -10.05 -13.03
CA PRO A 274 5.04 -10.54 -12.66
C PRO A 274 5.33 -10.34 -11.17
N PRO A 275 5.89 -11.38 -10.49
CA PRO A 275 6.15 -11.34 -9.05
C PRO A 275 7.03 -10.17 -8.59
N GLU A 276 7.96 -9.72 -9.42
CA GLU A 276 8.84 -8.58 -9.15
C GLU A 276 8.08 -7.25 -9.02
N ILE A 277 6.87 -7.14 -9.58
CA ILE A 277 6.02 -5.96 -9.45
C ILE A 277 5.30 -5.97 -8.10
N PHE A 278 4.54 -7.04 -7.80
CA PHE A 278 3.74 -7.03 -6.57
C PHE A 278 4.54 -7.30 -5.30
N ASN A 279 5.65 -8.05 -5.35
CA ASN A 279 6.47 -8.37 -4.16
C ASN A 279 7.31 -7.20 -3.62
N ARG A 280 7.34 -6.05 -4.31
CA ARG A 280 8.20 -4.92 -3.95
C ARG A 280 7.37 -3.67 -3.68
N ASN A 281 7.05 -3.43 -2.42
CA ASN A 281 6.49 -2.16 -2.00
C ASN A 281 7.63 -1.11 -1.95
N LEU A 282 7.88 -0.43 -3.08
CA LEU A 282 9.01 0.49 -3.26
C LEU A 282 9.12 1.55 -2.16
N PRO A 283 8.04 2.18 -1.68
CA PRO A 283 8.06 3.14 -0.59
C PRO A 283 8.79 2.70 0.68
N ILE A 284 8.75 1.40 1.00
CA ILE A 284 9.35 0.85 2.23
C ILE A 284 10.51 -0.10 1.96
N TRP A 285 10.60 -0.65 0.76
CA TRP A 285 11.60 -1.67 0.39
C TRP A 285 12.81 -1.09 -0.34
N SER A 286 12.58 -0.16 -1.29
CA SER A 286 13.65 0.39 -2.13
C SER A 286 14.67 1.17 -1.31
N THR A 287 15.95 0.92 -1.56
CA THR A 287 17.05 1.69 -0.96
C THR A 287 17.82 2.42 -2.04
N TYR A 288 18.06 3.70 -1.83
CA TYR A 288 18.79 4.57 -2.76
C TYR A 288 19.46 5.70 -2.01
N GLU A 289 20.44 6.34 -2.66
CA GLU A 289 21.06 7.54 -2.11
C GLU A 289 20.05 8.71 -2.15
N PRO A 290 19.72 9.34 -1.01
CA PRO A 290 18.68 10.38 -0.96
C PRO A 290 19.09 11.69 -1.64
N GLY A 291 20.39 11.87 -1.86
CA GLY A 291 20.93 13.11 -2.40
C GLY A 291 20.55 14.31 -1.53
N SER A 292 20.29 15.45 -2.18
CA SER A 292 20.10 16.72 -1.47
C SER A 292 18.88 16.81 -0.55
N THR A 293 17.95 15.86 -0.56
CA THR A 293 16.88 15.82 0.45
C THR A 293 17.43 15.47 1.84
N PHE A 294 18.56 14.76 1.90
CA PHE A 294 19.24 14.40 3.13
C PHE A 294 19.90 15.62 3.83
N LYS A 295 20.16 16.68 3.10
CA LYS A 295 20.72 17.94 3.62
C LYS A 295 19.87 18.54 4.76
N ILE A 296 18.56 18.21 4.79
CA ILE A 296 17.67 18.61 5.90
C ILE A 296 18.21 18.07 7.23
N ILE A 297 18.74 16.86 7.24
CA ILE A 297 19.24 16.20 8.45
C ILE A 297 20.57 16.85 8.90
N THR A 298 21.47 17.10 7.96
CA THR A 298 22.73 17.82 8.25
C THR A 298 22.47 19.23 8.76
N LEU A 299 21.52 19.95 8.13
CA LEU A 299 21.08 21.26 8.57
C LEU A 299 20.50 21.22 9.99
N ALA A 300 19.63 20.25 10.25
CA ALA A 300 19.02 20.06 11.57
C ALA A 300 20.08 19.86 12.68
N ALA A 301 21.06 19.00 12.41
CA ALA A 301 22.17 18.76 13.34
C ALA A 301 23.01 20.01 13.55
N ALA A 302 23.35 20.74 12.47
CA ALA A 302 24.18 21.96 12.57
C ALA A 302 23.49 23.08 13.32
N LEU A 303 22.18 23.25 13.14
CA LEU A 303 21.39 24.24 13.89
C LEU A 303 21.22 23.85 15.36
N GLU A 304 20.93 22.57 15.65
CA GLU A 304 20.77 22.10 17.04
C GLU A 304 22.06 22.25 17.84
N GLU A 305 23.20 21.94 17.23
CA GLU A 305 24.54 22.10 17.83
C GLU A 305 25.08 23.55 17.72
N LYS A 306 24.24 24.51 17.26
CA LYS A 306 24.59 25.92 17.10
C LYS A 306 25.91 26.17 16.32
N LYS A 307 26.11 25.34 15.27
CA LYS A 307 27.30 25.42 14.41
C LYS A 307 27.14 26.40 13.25
N VAL A 308 25.98 27.01 13.09
CA VAL A 308 25.67 27.92 11.98
C VAL A 308 24.59 28.92 12.36
N ASP A 309 24.73 30.17 11.92
CA ASP A 309 23.68 31.20 11.86
C ASP A 309 23.30 31.40 10.40
N LEU A 310 22.06 31.08 10.06
CA LEU A 310 21.57 31.11 8.67
C LEU A 310 21.62 32.48 8.02
N LEU A 311 21.43 33.55 8.80
CA LEU A 311 21.24 34.91 8.29
C LEU A 311 22.50 35.77 8.36
N LYS A 312 23.40 35.48 9.31
CA LYS A 312 24.56 36.32 9.58
C LYS A 312 25.86 35.76 9.01
N GLU A 313 25.98 34.44 8.98
CA GLU A 313 27.20 33.81 8.47
C GLU A 313 27.15 33.65 6.95
N HIS A 314 28.31 33.92 6.33
CA HIS A 314 28.53 33.80 4.89
C HIS A 314 29.43 32.61 4.56
N PHE A 315 29.23 32.06 3.38
CA PHE A 315 30.02 30.99 2.80
C PHE A 315 30.33 31.31 1.34
N TYR A 316 31.61 31.24 0.95
CA TYR A 316 32.02 31.41 -0.45
C TYR A 316 32.12 30.04 -1.12
N ASP A 317 31.30 29.82 -2.16
CA ASP A 317 31.32 28.61 -2.99
C ASP A 317 32.13 28.84 -4.29
N PRO A 318 33.33 28.29 -4.42
CA PRO A 318 34.14 28.36 -5.63
C PRO A 318 33.74 27.32 -6.70
N GLY A 319 32.67 26.56 -6.48
CA GLY A 319 32.21 25.47 -7.35
C GLY A 319 32.74 24.08 -7.00
N HIS A 320 33.67 23.99 -6.05
CA HIS A 320 34.20 22.70 -5.57
C HIS A 320 34.88 22.87 -4.21
N VAL A 321 35.06 21.74 -3.52
CA VAL A 321 35.85 21.65 -2.29
C VAL A 321 36.76 20.43 -2.34
N LYS A 322 37.97 20.54 -1.80
CA LYS A 322 38.92 19.43 -1.70
C LYS A 322 38.90 18.83 -0.31
N VAL A 323 38.71 17.53 -0.23
CA VAL A 323 38.65 16.78 1.04
C VAL A 323 39.55 15.55 0.89
N ALA A 324 40.62 15.46 1.68
CA ALA A 324 41.54 14.32 1.71
C ALA A 324 41.98 13.83 0.30
N GLY A 325 42.26 14.77 -0.61
CA GLY A 325 42.68 14.48 -1.99
C GLY A 325 41.55 14.28 -3.01
N ALA A 326 40.31 14.07 -2.56
CA ALA A 326 39.16 14.06 -3.46
C ALA A 326 38.65 15.48 -3.74
N THR A 327 38.16 15.71 -4.97
CA THR A 327 37.48 16.97 -5.32
C THR A 327 35.97 16.74 -5.42
N LEU A 328 35.22 17.38 -4.54
CA LEU A 328 33.75 17.33 -4.53
C LEU A 328 33.21 18.59 -5.20
N HIS A 329 32.33 18.44 -6.18
CA HIS A 329 31.83 19.53 -6.99
C HIS A 329 30.44 20.02 -6.54
N CYS A 330 30.25 21.33 -6.67
CA CYS A 330 28.91 21.90 -6.65
C CYS A 330 28.17 21.51 -7.94
N TRP A 331 26.85 21.40 -7.86
CA TRP A 331 26.03 21.15 -9.06
C TRP A 331 26.07 22.34 -10.05
N LYS A 332 26.27 23.57 -9.55
CA LYS A 332 26.43 24.77 -10.37
C LYS A 332 27.90 24.93 -10.77
N ARG A 333 28.17 24.86 -12.07
CA ARG A 333 29.50 25.10 -12.59
C ARG A 333 29.96 26.53 -12.24
N GLY A 334 31.17 26.67 -11.68
CA GLY A 334 31.72 27.95 -11.25
C GLY A 334 31.26 28.40 -9.85
N GLY A 335 30.40 27.60 -9.20
CA GLY A 335 29.94 27.87 -7.83
C GLY A 335 28.88 28.97 -7.73
N HIS A 336 28.48 29.25 -6.49
CA HIS A 336 27.48 30.27 -6.17
C HIS A 336 28.09 31.60 -5.74
N GLY A 337 29.42 31.63 -5.49
CA GLY A 337 30.11 32.81 -4.95
C GLY A 337 29.80 33.00 -3.45
N ASP A 338 29.82 34.27 -3.03
CA ASP A 338 29.48 34.65 -1.66
C ASP A 338 27.96 34.55 -1.44
N GLN A 339 27.56 33.86 -0.38
CA GLN A 339 26.17 33.61 -0.03
C GLN A 339 26.02 33.42 1.48
N THR A 340 24.89 33.82 2.04
CA THR A 340 24.51 33.47 3.43
C THR A 340 24.27 31.96 3.54
N PHE A 341 24.32 31.40 4.75
CA PHE A 341 23.96 29.98 4.90
C PHE A 341 22.49 29.70 4.60
N LEU A 342 21.59 30.68 4.69
CA LEU A 342 20.22 30.54 4.17
C LEU A 342 20.25 30.31 2.65
N GLU A 343 21.03 31.08 1.90
CA GLU A 343 21.20 30.91 0.46
C GLU A 343 21.92 29.61 0.12
N VAL A 344 22.85 29.11 0.97
CA VAL A 344 23.43 27.75 0.85
C VAL A 344 22.33 26.68 0.83
N VAL A 345 21.30 26.83 1.69
CA VAL A 345 20.14 25.91 1.73
C VAL A 345 19.25 26.10 0.52
N GLN A 346 18.91 27.34 0.14
CA GLN A 346 18.08 27.70 -1.01
C GLN A 346 18.67 27.16 -2.32
N ASN A 347 19.98 27.37 -2.49
CA ASN A 347 20.75 26.95 -3.67
C ASN A 347 21.12 25.48 -3.64
N SER A 348 20.89 24.77 -2.55
CA SER A 348 21.34 23.39 -2.37
C SER A 348 22.85 23.21 -2.64
N CYS A 349 23.68 24.12 -2.16
CA CYS A 349 25.12 24.18 -2.40
C CYS A 349 25.84 22.99 -1.73
N ASN A 350 26.50 22.12 -2.51
CA ASN A 350 27.21 20.96 -1.96
C ASN A 350 28.39 21.36 -1.08
N PRO A 351 29.32 22.27 -1.52
CA PRO A 351 30.43 22.69 -0.68
C PRO A 351 30.00 23.29 0.67
N GLY A 352 28.91 24.06 0.70
CA GLY A 352 28.40 24.61 1.95
C GLY A 352 27.88 23.53 2.92
N PHE A 353 27.32 22.44 2.41
CA PHE A 353 26.91 21.30 3.24
C PHE A 353 28.09 20.42 3.66
N VAL A 354 29.17 20.35 2.87
CA VAL A 354 30.44 19.74 3.32
C VAL A 354 31.01 20.52 4.49
N GLU A 355 31.01 21.86 4.46
CA GLU A 355 31.42 22.73 5.57
C GLU A 355 30.58 22.48 6.83
N LEU A 356 29.24 22.36 6.72
CA LEU A 356 28.39 22.04 7.87
C LEU A 356 28.71 20.65 8.45
N GLY A 357 28.96 19.67 7.59
CA GLY A 357 29.37 18.32 7.99
C GLY A 357 30.73 18.33 8.72
N ASP A 358 31.67 19.14 8.26
CA ASP A 358 32.97 19.29 8.89
C ASP A 358 32.87 19.97 10.28
N ARG A 359 32.10 21.04 10.39
CA ARG A 359 31.81 21.72 11.68
C ARG A 359 31.15 20.81 12.70
N LEU A 360 30.33 19.87 12.27
CA LEU A 360 29.70 18.86 13.14
C LEU A 360 30.71 17.79 13.59
N GLY A 361 31.61 17.41 12.69
CA GLY A 361 32.43 16.22 12.85
C GLY A 361 31.65 14.92 12.64
N LYS A 362 32.37 13.84 12.31
CA LYS A 362 31.72 12.55 11.96
C LYS A 362 30.85 11.97 13.05
N ASP A 363 31.31 12.05 14.32
CA ASP A 363 30.62 11.42 15.44
C ASP A 363 29.23 12.05 15.65
N LYS A 364 29.17 13.39 15.68
CA LYS A 364 27.92 14.13 15.83
C LYS A 364 27.02 13.98 14.61
N LEU A 365 27.55 14.06 13.40
CA LEU A 365 26.77 13.88 12.18
C LEU A 365 26.09 12.49 12.17
N PHE A 366 26.81 11.42 12.49
CA PHE A 366 26.25 10.06 12.51
C PHE A 366 25.37 9.79 13.74
N GLU A 367 25.58 10.49 14.86
CA GLU A 367 24.66 10.47 16.00
C GLU A 367 23.27 10.97 15.57
N TYR A 368 23.19 12.15 14.92
CA TYR A 368 21.92 12.68 14.41
C TYR A 368 21.30 11.84 13.31
N ILE A 369 22.09 11.30 12.38
CA ILE A 369 21.60 10.40 11.34
C ILE A 369 20.85 9.21 11.97
N ARG A 370 21.44 8.59 13.01
CA ARG A 370 20.77 7.50 13.74
C ARG A 370 19.60 7.98 14.57
N ALA A 371 19.72 9.15 15.20
CA ALA A 371 18.64 9.74 15.99
C ALA A 371 17.39 10.00 15.12
N PHE A 372 17.56 10.40 13.87
CA PHE A 372 16.49 10.54 12.89
C PHE A 372 15.95 9.21 12.34
N GLY A 373 16.49 8.05 12.77
CA GLY A 373 15.96 6.72 12.44
C GLY A 373 16.58 6.07 11.20
N PHE A 374 17.64 6.63 10.63
CA PHE A 374 18.33 5.97 9.51
C PHE A 374 19.17 4.79 9.98
N GLY A 375 19.22 3.74 9.17
CA GLY A 375 19.92 2.48 9.46
C GLY A 375 19.10 1.48 10.28
N GLU A 376 17.89 1.83 10.71
CA GLU A 376 16.92 0.96 11.37
C GLU A 376 15.58 0.96 10.66
N LYS A 377 14.76 -0.07 10.85
CA LYS A 377 13.39 -0.09 10.34
C LYS A 377 12.54 0.96 11.05
N THR A 378 11.66 1.64 10.33
CA THR A 378 10.73 2.61 10.93
C THR A 378 9.71 1.91 11.83
N GLY A 379 9.39 0.65 11.51
CA GLY A 379 8.40 -0.16 12.20
C GLY A 379 6.98 0.10 11.69
N ILE A 380 6.85 0.53 10.43
CA ILE A 380 5.54 0.59 9.76
C ILE A 380 4.91 -0.80 9.72
N ASP A 381 3.60 -0.85 9.83
CA ASP A 381 2.80 -2.07 9.86
C ASP A 381 2.60 -2.70 8.47
N LEU A 382 3.72 -2.97 7.79
CA LEU A 382 3.82 -3.65 6.50
C LEU A 382 5.01 -4.61 6.48
N GLN A 383 4.91 -5.67 5.67
CA GLN A 383 6.02 -6.60 5.46
C GLN A 383 7.04 -6.04 4.46
N GLY A 384 8.28 -6.54 4.55
CA GLY A 384 9.31 -6.27 3.56
C GLY A 384 10.04 -4.94 3.74
N GLU A 385 9.89 -4.27 4.89
CA GLU A 385 10.57 -3.01 5.16
C GLU A 385 12.10 -3.17 5.17
N GLY A 386 12.79 -2.32 4.40
CA GLY A 386 14.24 -2.17 4.39
C GLY A 386 14.74 -1.28 5.54
N LYS A 387 15.98 -1.50 5.96
CA LYS A 387 16.63 -0.68 7.01
C LYS A 387 17.59 0.40 6.48
N GLY A 388 17.76 0.46 5.14
CA GLY A 388 18.81 1.30 4.55
C GLY A 388 20.22 0.74 4.79
N ILE A 389 21.22 1.48 4.33
CA ILE A 389 22.64 1.13 4.49
C ILE A 389 23.38 2.36 4.96
N LEU A 390 24.02 2.26 6.12
CA LEU A 390 24.92 3.28 6.66
C LEU A 390 26.33 2.70 6.78
N PHE A 391 27.34 3.50 6.53
CA PHE A 391 28.72 3.12 6.85
C PHE A 391 28.89 2.83 8.34
N PRO A 392 29.58 1.76 8.71
CA PRO A 392 30.05 1.61 10.09
C PRO A 392 30.97 2.78 10.45
N LEU A 393 30.77 3.41 11.62
CA LEU A 393 31.46 4.65 12.00
C LEU A 393 32.99 4.57 11.92
N HIS A 394 33.57 3.39 12.22
CA HIS A 394 35.01 3.14 12.12
C HIS A 394 35.55 3.14 10.69
N ARG A 395 34.68 3.02 9.67
CA ARG A 395 35.04 3.08 8.24
C ARG A 395 34.78 4.45 7.62
N VAL A 396 34.22 5.38 8.38
CA VAL A 396 33.95 6.74 7.92
C VAL A 396 35.24 7.55 7.98
N GLY A 397 35.82 7.82 6.81
CA GLY A 397 36.89 8.75 6.62
C GLY A 397 36.39 10.17 6.29
N PRO A 398 37.30 11.14 6.06
CA PRO A 398 36.90 12.51 5.74
C PRO A 398 36.04 12.64 4.47
N VAL A 399 36.29 11.82 3.46
CA VAL A 399 35.53 11.85 2.20
C VAL A 399 34.12 11.31 2.42
N GLU A 400 33.98 10.18 3.12
CA GLU A 400 32.67 9.59 3.45
C GLU A 400 31.85 10.52 4.34
N GLN A 401 32.48 11.20 5.30
CA GLN A 401 31.81 12.24 6.11
C GLN A 401 31.28 13.37 5.23
N ALA A 402 32.13 13.90 4.36
CA ALA A 402 31.80 15.01 3.47
C ALA A 402 30.67 14.64 2.50
N THR A 403 30.71 13.46 1.89
CA THR A 403 29.68 13.00 0.96
C THR A 403 28.35 12.69 1.68
N THR A 404 28.42 12.11 2.88
CA THR A 404 27.25 11.87 3.71
C THR A 404 26.53 13.17 4.09
N ALA A 405 27.25 14.25 4.33
CA ALA A 405 26.66 15.55 4.69
C ALA A 405 25.71 16.11 3.61
N PHE A 406 25.87 15.73 2.35
CA PHE A 406 24.96 16.12 1.28
C PHE A 406 24.17 14.95 0.66
N GLY A 407 24.17 13.77 1.34
CA GLY A 407 23.30 12.65 1.02
C GLY A 407 23.82 11.66 -0.03
N GLN A 408 25.14 11.57 -0.20
CA GLN A 408 25.81 10.51 -0.97
C GLN A 408 26.59 9.58 -0.03
N GLY A 409 26.78 8.32 -0.45
CA GLY A 409 27.43 7.31 0.39
C GLY A 409 26.53 6.78 1.54
N VAL A 410 25.26 7.13 1.57
CA VAL A 410 24.24 6.54 2.44
C VAL A 410 23.08 6.04 1.57
N ALA A 411 22.52 4.89 1.90
CA ALA A 411 21.31 4.41 1.24
C ALA A 411 20.15 4.36 2.24
N VAL A 412 19.04 4.99 1.89
CA VAL A 412 17.86 5.12 2.74
C VAL A 412 16.62 4.60 2.04
N THR A 413 15.58 4.25 2.80
CA THR A 413 14.28 3.98 2.20
C THR A 413 13.46 5.28 2.12
N PRO A 414 12.51 5.40 1.16
CA PRO A 414 11.62 6.55 1.07
C PRO A 414 10.88 6.83 2.37
N ILE A 415 10.38 5.80 3.04
CA ILE A 415 9.68 5.97 4.32
C ILE A 415 10.59 6.51 5.42
N GLN A 416 11.86 6.07 5.48
CA GLN A 416 12.82 6.65 6.43
C GLN A 416 13.02 8.15 6.17
N GLN A 417 13.12 8.56 4.91
CA GLN A 417 13.27 9.97 4.53
C GLN A 417 12.05 10.80 4.96
N VAL A 418 10.84 10.29 4.73
CA VAL A 418 9.59 10.96 5.13
C VAL A 418 9.51 11.11 6.65
N VAL A 419 9.77 10.04 7.40
CA VAL A 419 9.70 10.02 8.87
C VAL A 419 10.75 10.98 9.49
N ALA A 420 11.96 10.99 8.94
CA ALA A 420 13.03 11.88 9.39
C ALA A 420 12.69 13.35 9.14
N VAL A 421 12.20 13.68 7.94
CA VAL A 421 11.80 15.07 7.63
C VAL A 421 10.56 15.49 8.42
N ALA A 422 9.59 14.59 8.62
CA ALA A 422 8.46 14.84 9.50
C ALA A 422 8.92 15.24 10.92
N ALA A 423 9.90 14.52 11.47
CA ALA A 423 10.49 14.87 12.77
C ALA A 423 11.22 16.22 12.74
N ALA A 424 11.90 16.55 11.64
CA ALA A 424 12.59 17.83 11.50
C ALA A 424 11.62 19.03 11.51
N VAL A 425 10.37 18.86 11.06
CA VAL A 425 9.41 19.97 10.89
C VAL A 425 8.27 19.99 11.89
N ASN A 426 8.08 18.94 12.71
CA ASN A 426 6.99 18.83 13.69
C ASN A 426 7.36 19.28 15.12
N GLY A 427 8.48 19.97 15.28
CA GLY A 427 9.01 20.30 16.61
C GLY A 427 10.02 19.28 17.14
N GLY A 428 10.52 18.37 16.33
CA GLY A 428 11.63 17.47 16.64
C GLY A 428 11.24 16.09 17.15
N ILE A 429 10.00 15.66 17.03
CA ILE A 429 9.54 14.36 17.53
C ILE A 429 9.51 13.32 16.41
N LEU A 430 10.27 12.25 16.59
CA LEU A 430 10.27 11.10 15.67
C LEU A 430 9.12 10.16 16.02
N TYR A 431 8.10 10.07 15.14
CA TYR A 431 6.99 9.14 15.28
C TYR A 431 7.25 7.85 14.49
N GLN A 432 6.74 6.74 15.02
CA GLN A 432 6.61 5.50 14.24
C GLN A 432 5.47 5.68 13.23
N PRO A 433 5.71 5.48 11.92
CA PRO A 433 4.64 5.54 10.94
C PRO A 433 3.71 4.33 11.09
N TYR A 434 2.42 4.50 10.79
CA TYR A 434 1.43 3.43 10.83
C TYR A 434 0.27 3.68 9.87
N ILE A 435 -0.40 2.58 9.47
CA ILE A 435 -1.49 2.59 8.50
C ILE A 435 -2.78 2.09 9.14
N ALA A 436 -2.74 1.04 9.96
CA ALA A 436 -3.91 0.56 10.68
C ALA A 436 -4.27 1.52 11.84
N LYS A 437 -5.51 1.96 11.89
CA LYS A 437 -5.98 2.93 12.88
C LYS A 437 -6.88 2.31 13.95
N GLU A 438 -7.92 1.59 13.51
CA GLU A 438 -8.92 1.00 14.38
C GLU A 438 -9.36 -0.36 13.85
N TRP A 439 -9.69 -1.28 14.76
CA TRP A 439 -10.37 -2.52 14.46
C TRP A 439 -11.79 -2.41 14.98
N LEU A 440 -12.75 -2.65 14.10
CA LEU A 440 -14.17 -2.49 14.38
C LEU A 440 -14.86 -3.84 14.39
N ASP A 441 -15.86 -3.99 15.24
CA ASP A 441 -16.79 -5.10 15.14
C ASP A 441 -17.61 -4.96 13.86
N PRO A 442 -17.67 -5.98 12.98
CA PRO A 442 -18.31 -5.87 11.67
C PRO A 442 -19.84 -5.72 11.74
N VAL A 443 -20.45 -6.09 12.87
CA VAL A 443 -21.91 -6.04 13.05
C VAL A 443 -22.35 -4.76 13.74
N THR A 444 -21.65 -4.37 14.81
CA THR A 444 -22.03 -3.21 15.63
C THR A 444 -21.34 -1.93 15.21
N GLY A 445 -20.19 -2.02 14.50
CA GLY A 445 -19.33 -0.89 14.18
C GLY A 445 -18.56 -0.34 15.39
N GLU A 446 -18.62 -1.00 16.55
CA GLU A 446 -17.90 -0.56 17.75
C GLU A 446 -16.40 -0.75 17.61
N VAL A 447 -15.64 0.19 18.16
CA VAL A 447 -14.17 0.11 18.16
C VAL A 447 -13.71 -0.92 19.19
N ILE A 448 -13.21 -2.05 18.72
CA ILE A 448 -12.65 -3.12 19.56
C ILE A 448 -11.21 -2.79 19.98
N GLN A 449 -10.43 -2.22 19.07
CA GLN A 449 -9.05 -1.85 19.33
C GLN A 449 -8.70 -0.58 18.54
N ARG A 450 -7.88 0.30 19.13
CA ARG A 450 -7.37 1.52 18.47
C ARG A 450 -5.86 1.58 18.61
N GLN A 451 -5.18 1.93 17.53
CA GLN A 451 -3.77 2.26 17.54
C GLN A 451 -3.60 3.74 17.85
N THR A 452 -2.68 4.05 18.77
CA THR A 452 -2.35 5.42 19.14
C THR A 452 -1.00 5.82 18.56
N PRO A 453 -0.79 7.11 18.25
CA PRO A 453 0.51 7.61 17.81
C PRO A 453 1.63 7.25 18.79
N LYS A 454 2.74 6.72 18.25
CA LYS A 454 3.89 6.29 19.04
C LYS A 454 5.08 7.19 18.76
N ALA A 455 5.33 8.14 19.69
CA ALA A 455 6.55 8.93 19.70
C ALA A 455 7.73 8.03 20.13
N LYS A 456 8.74 7.90 19.27
CA LYS A 456 9.96 7.15 19.59
C LYS A 456 10.93 7.96 20.45
N ARG A 457 11.21 9.20 20.04
CA ARG A 457 12.15 10.12 20.72
C ARG A 457 12.01 11.55 20.19
N ARG A 458 12.53 12.49 20.94
CA ARG A 458 12.81 13.85 20.46
C ARG A 458 14.22 13.88 19.89
N VAL A 459 14.38 14.37 18.68
CA VAL A 459 15.67 14.42 17.97
C VAL A 459 16.30 15.80 18.02
N ILE A 460 15.47 16.84 17.88
CA ILE A 460 15.86 18.24 17.91
C ILE A 460 14.86 19.07 18.71
N SER A 461 15.25 20.29 19.06
CA SER A 461 14.39 21.24 19.75
C SER A 461 13.32 21.84 18.82
N GLU A 462 12.26 22.39 19.43
CA GLU A 462 11.21 23.15 18.72
C GLU A 462 11.81 24.36 17.98
N GLU A 463 12.77 25.03 18.60
CA GLU A 463 13.41 26.19 18.01
C GLU A 463 14.21 25.84 16.76
N THR A 464 14.96 24.75 16.79
CA THR A 464 15.65 24.23 15.59
C THR A 464 14.67 23.85 14.50
N SER A 465 13.58 23.16 14.86
CA SER A 465 12.52 22.81 13.90
C SER A 465 11.91 24.04 13.23
N LYS A 466 11.69 25.12 13.97
CA LYS A 466 11.19 26.40 13.44
C LYS A 466 12.15 27.03 12.44
N GLN A 467 13.45 27.03 12.75
CA GLN A 467 14.48 27.54 11.81
C GLN A 467 14.55 26.69 10.54
N ILE A 468 14.41 25.36 10.65
CA ILE A 468 14.35 24.46 9.49
C ILE A 468 13.13 24.78 8.62
N ARG A 469 11.95 24.91 9.22
CA ARG A 469 10.73 25.26 8.50
C ARG A 469 10.87 26.57 7.71
N TYR A 470 11.45 27.59 8.34
CA TYR A 470 11.73 28.86 7.68
C TYR A 470 12.71 28.71 6.49
N ALA A 471 13.83 28.01 6.71
CA ALA A 471 14.81 27.78 5.67
C ALA A 471 14.23 27.01 4.47
N LEU A 472 13.43 25.97 4.74
CA LEU A 472 12.82 25.15 3.69
C LEU A 472 11.63 25.84 2.99
N GLU A 473 10.91 26.73 3.66
CA GLU A 473 9.93 27.62 2.99
C GLU A 473 10.64 28.56 2.02
N SER A 474 11.80 29.12 2.41
CA SER A 474 12.60 29.96 1.52
C SER A 474 13.17 29.21 0.30
N VAL A 475 13.48 27.91 0.42
CA VAL A 475 13.86 27.06 -0.73
C VAL A 475 12.75 26.98 -1.77
N VAL A 476 11.49 26.91 -1.33
CA VAL A 476 10.34 26.84 -2.22
C VAL A 476 9.97 28.22 -2.79
N ALA A 477 10.11 29.26 -2.02
CA ALA A 477 9.79 30.61 -2.49
C ALA A 477 10.90 31.22 -3.38
N GLN A 478 12.19 31.02 -3.03
CA GLN A 478 13.33 31.76 -3.61
C GLN A 478 14.44 30.85 -4.13
N GLY A 479 14.42 29.55 -3.83
CA GLY A 479 15.49 28.63 -4.16
C GLY A 479 15.14 27.61 -5.25
N THR A 480 15.75 26.43 -5.15
CA THR A 480 15.62 25.33 -6.12
C THR A 480 14.25 24.65 -6.12
N GLY A 481 13.38 24.93 -5.13
CA GLY A 481 12.08 24.30 -4.94
C GLY A 481 10.88 25.04 -5.51
N LYS A 482 11.09 26.09 -6.31
CA LYS A 482 10.02 26.99 -6.83
C LYS A 482 8.85 26.28 -7.53
N GLY A 483 9.10 25.09 -8.09
CA GLY A 483 8.06 24.28 -8.71
C GLY A 483 6.99 23.75 -7.76
N ALA A 484 7.31 23.68 -6.45
CA ALA A 484 6.36 23.26 -5.41
C ALA A 484 5.64 24.43 -4.71
N PHE A 485 5.82 25.65 -5.18
CA PHE A 485 5.18 26.81 -4.59
C PHE A 485 3.66 26.78 -4.83
N VAL A 486 2.90 26.87 -3.75
CA VAL A 486 1.44 26.96 -3.77
C VAL A 486 1.03 28.26 -3.09
N GLU A 487 0.35 29.12 -3.84
CA GLU A 487 -0.09 30.41 -3.33
C GLU A 487 -1.03 30.23 -2.13
N GLY A 488 -0.74 30.92 -1.04
CA GLY A 488 -1.55 30.91 0.18
C GLY A 488 -1.33 29.73 1.12
N TYR A 489 -0.41 28.78 0.82
CA TYR A 489 -0.26 27.59 1.68
C TYR A 489 1.11 27.42 2.36
N ARG A 490 2.04 28.36 2.19
CA ARG A 490 3.34 28.35 2.87
C ARG A 490 4.03 26.95 2.77
N VAL A 491 4.26 26.49 1.55
CA VAL A 491 4.93 25.20 1.32
C VAL A 491 6.42 25.35 1.58
N GLY A 492 6.98 24.48 2.42
CA GLY A 492 8.41 24.30 2.58
C GLY A 492 8.86 22.97 1.98
N GLY A 493 10.12 22.87 1.57
CA GLY A 493 10.60 21.61 1.00
C GLY A 493 12.01 21.64 0.45
N LYS A 494 12.46 20.49 -0.06
CA LYS A 494 13.81 20.31 -0.60
C LYS A 494 13.82 19.38 -1.81
N THR A 495 14.54 19.81 -2.86
CA THR A 495 14.84 19.02 -4.05
C THR A 495 15.90 17.95 -3.76
N GLY A 496 15.78 16.79 -4.39
CA GLY A 496 16.81 15.77 -4.48
C GLY A 496 17.12 15.42 -5.93
N THR A 497 18.39 15.15 -6.20
CA THR A 497 18.86 14.58 -7.47
C THR A 497 20.02 13.68 -7.12
N ALA A 498 19.82 12.38 -7.24
CA ALA A 498 20.80 11.37 -6.89
C ALA A 498 21.14 10.54 -8.13
N GLN A 499 22.43 10.33 -8.39
CA GLN A 499 22.87 9.42 -9.45
C GLN A 499 22.58 7.98 -9.04
N LYS A 500 22.08 7.18 -9.97
CA LYS A 500 21.96 5.74 -9.74
C LYS A 500 23.33 5.07 -9.84
N ALA A 501 23.61 4.21 -8.87
CA ALA A 501 24.77 3.32 -8.93
C ALA A 501 24.35 1.92 -9.39
N LYS A 502 25.14 1.30 -10.26
CA LYS A 502 25.04 -0.10 -10.63
C LYS A 502 26.45 -0.71 -10.62
N ASP A 503 26.58 -1.85 -9.96
CA ASP A 503 27.84 -2.57 -9.81
C ASP A 503 29.00 -1.68 -9.27
N GLY A 504 28.67 -0.79 -8.33
CA GLY A 504 29.64 0.11 -7.69
C GLY A 504 30.04 1.34 -8.52
N GLN A 505 29.41 1.57 -9.66
CA GLN A 505 29.67 2.73 -10.52
C GLN A 505 28.42 3.57 -10.72
N TYR A 506 28.58 4.90 -10.73
CA TYR A 506 27.49 5.81 -11.06
C TYR A 506 27.18 5.76 -12.56
N LEU A 507 25.90 5.61 -12.88
CA LEU A 507 25.40 5.65 -14.26
C LEU A 507 25.37 7.09 -14.76
N LYS A 508 25.81 7.32 -16.01
CA LYS A 508 25.65 8.62 -16.67
C LYS A 508 24.18 8.83 -17.03
N ASP A 509 23.69 10.05 -16.83
CA ASP A 509 22.35 10.50 -17.25
C ASP A 509 21.20 9.62 -16.72
N ASN A 510 21.40 8.99 -15.57
CA ASN A 510 20.41 8.18 -14.91
C ASN A 510 20.32 8.57 -13.42
N HIS A 511 19.29 9.33 -13.08
CA HIS A 511 19.10 9.89 -11.75
C HIS A 511 17.75 9.50 -11.17
N ILE A 512 17.70 9.35 -9.87
CA ILE A 512 16.47 9.43 -9.10
C ILE A 512 16.28 10.89 -8.71
N VAL A 513 15.26 11.51 -9.25
CA VAL A 513 14.91 12.90 -8.94
C VAL A 513 13.76 12.91 -7.94
N SER A 514 13.87 13.73 -6.92
CA SER A 514 12.90 13.72 -5.84
C SER A 514 12.60 15.11 -5.30
N PHE A 515 11.49 15.23 -4.62
CA PHE A 515 11.16 16.38 -3.80
C PHE A 515 10.43 15.92 -2.54
N ILE A 516 10.85 16.46 -1.39
CA ILE A 516 10.12 16.33 -0.15
C ILE A 516 9.61 17.70 0.28
N GLY A 517 8.30 17.79 0.50
CA GLY A 517 7.66 19.03 0.89
C GLY A 517 6.75 18.83 2.10
N PHE A 518 6.43 19.91 2.78
CA PHE A 518 5.48 19.96 3.89
C PHE A 518 4.70 21.28 3.87
N ALA A 519 3.54 21.27 4.44
CA ALA A 519 2.70 22.45 4.53
C ALA A 519 1.66 22.34 5.65
N PRO A 520 1.19 23.48 6.18
CA PRO A 520 1.78 24.82 6.12
C PRO A 520 3.11 24.90 6.88
N ALA A 521 4.05 25.77 6.48
CA ALA A 521 5.37 25.84 7.14
C ALA A 521 5.32 26.33 8.60
N ASP A 522 4.31 27.08 8.98
CA ASP A 522 4.07 27.52 10.37
C ASP A 522 3.47 26.42 11.25
N ASP A 523 2.65 25.52 10.67
CA ASP A 523 1.96 24.46 11.39
C ASP A 523 1.76 23.25 10.45
N PRO A 524 2.81 22.41 10.24
CA PRO A 524 2.78 21.33 9.27
C PRO A 524 1.69 20.30 9.55
N GLN A 525 0.78 20.10 8.56
CA GLN A 525 -0.30 19.13 8.61
C GLN A 525 -0.05 17.92 7.72
N ILE A 526 0.82 18.09 6.73
CA ILE A 526 1.17 17.03 5.77
C ILE A 526 2.62 17.16 5.34
N VAL A 527 3.30 16.04 5.22
CA VAL A 527 4.58 15.88 4.52
C VAL A 527 4.32 15.00 3.31
N VAL A 528 4.77 15.43 2.13
CA VAL A 528 4.67 14.69 0.87
C VAL A 528 6.05 14.46 0.29
N TYR A 529 6.34 13.23 -0.08
CA TYR A 529 7.56 12.85 -0.77
C TYR A 529 7.21 12.23 -2.12
N VAL A 530 7.85 12.71 -3.18
CA VAL A 530 7.79 12.10 -4.51
C VAL A 530 9.20 11.83 -5.01
N ALA A 531 9.43 10.62 -5.50
CA ALA A 531 10.64 10.24 -6.22
C ALA A 531 10.29 9.66 -7.58
N VAL A 532 11.01 10.09 -8.61
CA VAL A 532 10.86 9.65 -10.00
C VAL A 532 12.19 9.09 -10.48
N ASP A 533 12.20 7.81 -10.80
CA ASP A 533 13.38 7.08 -11.22
C ASP A 533 13.57 7.23 -12.73
N ASN A 534 14.69 7.84 -13.13
CA ASN A 534 15.11 7.96 -14.52
C ASN A 534 14.02 8.54 -15.45
N PRO A 535 13.50 9.77 -15.19
CA PRO A 535 12.53 10.40 -16.07
C PRO A 535 13.12 10.66 -17.46
N LYS A 536 12.36 10.33 -18.52
CA LYS A 536 12.79 10.47 -19.92
C LYS A 536 12.28 11.79 -20.51
N GLY A 537 12.99 12.28 -21.53
CA GLY A 537 12.55 13.43 -22.33
C GLY A 537 12.62 14.79 -21.60
N THR A 538 13.32 14.87 -20.47
CA THR A 538 13.44 16.08 -19.66
C THR A 538 14.82 16.15 -18.99
N VAL A 539 15.13 17.33 -18.45
CA VAL A 539 16.30 17.51 -17.59
C VAL A 539 16.02 16.83 -16.25
N GLN A 540 16.88 15.90 -15.85
CA GLN A 540 16.70 15.09 -14.65
C GLN A 540 17.11 15.86 -13.37
N PHE A 541 16.32 16.88 -13.01
CA PHE A 541 16.45 17.64 -11.76
C PHE A 541 15.16 17.58 -10.95
N GLY A 542 15.30 17.42 -9.62
CA GLY A 542 14.16 17.35 -8.70
C GLY A 542 13.26 18.59 -8.76
N GLY A 543 13.84 19.79 -8.96
CA GLY A 543 13.09 21.04 -9.09
C GLY A 543 12.26 21.14 -10.37
N VAL A 544 12.65 20.43 -11.43
CA VAL A 544 11.96 20.43 -12.74
C VAL A 544 10.87 19.36 -12.80
N VAL A 545 11.14 18.18 -12.25
CA VAL A 545 10.25 17.02 -12.36
C VAL A 545 9.42 16.80 -11.10
N ALA A 546 10.06 16.62 -9.94
CA ALA A 546 9.37 16.19 -8.73
C ALA A 546 8.70 17.35 -7.97
N ALA A 547 9.28 18.54 -7.96
CA ALA A 547 8.72 19.69 -7.25
C ALA A 547 7.34 20.10 -7.76
N PRO A 548 7.07 20.22 -9.08
CA PRO A 548 5.73 20.51 -9.58
C PRO A 548 4.68 19.45 -9.21
N ILE A 549 5.07 18.16 -9.23
CA ILE A 549 4.19 17.05 -8.83
C ILE A 549 3.79 17.22 -7.36
N VAL A 550 4.78 17.49 -6.48
CA VAL A 550 4.49 17.72 -5.05
C VAL A 550 3.67 18.99 -4.85
N GLY A 551 3.90 20.05 -5.61
CA GLY A 551 3.09 21.28 -5.58
C GLY A 551 1.60 21.00 -5.84
N ASN A 552 1.30 20.26 -6.90
CA ASN A 552 -0.07 19.86 -7.24
C ASN A 552 -0.69 18.97 -6.13
N ILE A 553 0.06 17.98 -5.64
CA ILE A 553 -0.39 17.11 -4.54
C ILE A 553 -0.68 17.94 -3.29
N MET A 554 0.19 18.89 -2.93
CA MET A 554 0.03 19.74 -1.76
C MET A 554 -1.23 20.60 -1.87
N GLU A 555 -1.41 21.28 -3.00
CA GLU A 555 -2.54 22.19 -3.22
C GLU A 555 -3.87 21.46 -3.03
N ASP A 556 -4.05 20.33 -3.71
CA ASP A 556 -5.30 19.58 -3.65
C ASP A 556 -5.48 18.84 -2.33
N SER A 557 -4.40 18.30 -1.74
CA SER A 557 -4.47 17.59 -0.45
C SER A 557 -4.80 18.54 0.70
N LEU A 558 -4.22 19.74 0.74
CA LEU A 558 -4.53 20.73 1.76
C LEU A 558 -5.98 21.17 1.70
N ARG A 559 -6.52 21.37 0.49
CA ARG A 559 -7.95 21.64 0.28
C ARG A 559 -8.83 20.48 0.75
N ALA A 560 -8.47 19.25 0.37
CA ALA A 560 -9.21 18.05 0.77
C ALA A 560 -9.21 17.82 2.29
N LEU A 561 -8.10 18.16 2.96
CA LEU A 561 -7.97 18.08 4.42
C LEU A 561 -8.61 19.29 5.15
N GLY A 562 -9.13 20.27 4.43
CA GLY A 562 -9.78 21.46 5.01
C GLY A 562 -8.80 22.48 5.62
N VAL A 563 -7.52 22.41 5.24
CA VAL A 563 -6.52 23.37 5.70
C VAL A 563 -6.75 24.73 5.04
N LYS A 564 -6.92 25.75 5.87
CA LYS A 564 -7.19 27.11 5.38
C LYS A 564 -5.92 27.77 4.84
N PRO A 565 -6.03 28.57 3.74
CA PRO A 565 -4.93 29.38 3.23
C PRO A 565 -4.39 30.35 4.31
N ARG A 566 -3.09 30.62 4.25
CA ARG A 566 -2.35 31.54 5.12
C ARG A 566 -2.09 32.86 4.39
N LYS A 567 -2.14 33.97 5.12
CA LYS A 567 -1.91 35.31 4.53
C LYS A 567 -0.43 35.74 4.50
N GLN A 568 0.41 35.16 5.36
CA GLN A 568 1.82 35.51 5.51
C GLN A 568 2.69 34.39 4.91
N GLN A 569 2.98 34.50 3.63
CA GLN A 569 3.83 33.59 2.87
C GLN A 569 5.08 34.34 2.42
N ILE A 570 6.23 33.71 2.37
CA ILE A 570 7.44 34.27 1.72
C ILE A 570 7.09 34.48 0.24
N GLU A 571 7.35 35.69 -0.26
CA GLU A 571 7.07 36.01 -1.66
C GLU A 571 7.91 35.15 -2.59
N LYS A 572 7.27 34.66 -3.64
CA LYS A 572 7.94 33.89 -4.68
C LYS A 572 8.84 34.82 -5.48
N GLU A 573 10.10 34.49 -5.56
CA GLU A 573 11.00 35.13 -6.51
C GLU A 573 10.64 34.69 -7.94
N THR A 574 10.14 35.61 -8.74
CA THR A 574 9.80 35.37 -10.14
C THR A 574 10.97 35.79 -11.03
N THR A 575 11.49 34.87 -11.84
CA THR A 575 12.41 35.19 -12.92
C THR A 575 11.62 35.39 -14.21
N TRP A 576 12.10 36.23 -15.12
CA TRP A 576 11.41 36.47 -16.38
C TRP A 576 11.29 35.21 -17.29
N LEU A 577 12.01 34.14 -16.96
CA LEU A 577 11.94 32.81 -17.57
C LEU A 577 10.86 31.91 -16.94
N ASP A 578 10.26 32.31 -15.81
CA ASP A 578 9.20 31.53 -15.20
C ASP A 578 7.96 31.54 -16.11
N PRO A 579 7.25 30.40 -16.26
CA PRO A 579 6.06 30.38 -17.09
C PRO A 579 5.03 31.39 -16.54
N ARG A 580 4.60 32.30 -17.37
CA ARG A 580 3.51 33.22 -17.02
C ARG A 580 2.24 32.44 -16.88
N TYR A 581 1.50 32.72 -15.83
CA TYR A 581 0.16 32.17 -15.62
C TYR A 581 -0.86 33.24 -15.96
N VAL A 582 -1.89 32.87 -16.74
CA VAL A 582 -3.01 33.72 -17.12
C VAL A 582 -4.28 33.09 -16.58
N GLU A 583 -5.20 33.94 -16.17
CA GLU A 583 -6.51 33.50 -15.70
C GLU A 583 -7.39 33.16 -16.91
N VAL A 584 -8.06 31.99 -16.83
CA VAL A 584 -8.96 31.53 -17.89
C VAL A 584 -10.17 32.44 -17.95
N PRO A 585 -10.41 33.14 -19.08
CA PRO A 585 -11.55 34.01 -19.23
C PRO A 585 -12.86 33.21 -19.28
N ASN A 586 -13.97 33.87 -18.97
CA ASN A 586 -15.30 33.27 -19.17
C ASN A 586 -15.67 33.35 -20.65
N LEU A 587 -15.68 32.24 -21.32
CA LEU A 587 -16.00 32.10 -22.75
C LEU A 587 -17.45 31.64 -22.99
N ILE A 588 -18.17 31.22 -21.94
CA ILE A 588 -19.53 30.70 -22.07
C ILE A 588 -20.46 31.79 -22.58
N GLY A 589 -21.21 31.47 -23.60
CA GLY A 589 -22.15 32.42 -24.26
C GLY A 589 -21.51 33.27 -25.37
N LEU A 590 -20.21 33.21 -25.59
CA LEU A 590 -19.55 33.91 -26.69
C LEU A 590 -19.70 33.15 -28.03
N THR A 591 -19.73 33.87 -29.12
CA THR A 591 -19.74 33.31 -30.47
C THR A 591 -18.31 32.98 -30.94
N LYS A 592 -18.18 32.08 -31.94
CA LYS A 592 -16.88 31.77 -32.57
C LYS A 592 -16.12 33.03 -33.01
N LYS A 593 -16.82 34.08 -33.42
CA LYS A 593 -16.23 35.33 -33.86
C LYS A 593 -15.68 36.15 -32.68
N ASP A 594 -16.35 36.14 -31.54
CA ASP A 594 -15.98 36.93 -30.36
C ASP A 594 -14.77 36.28 -29.63
N LEU A 595 -14.60 34.97 -29.75
CA LEU A 595 -13.49 34.22 -29.12
C LEU A 595 -12.12 34.68 -29.59
N GLN A 596 -11.97 35.04 -30.85
CA GLN A 596 -10.67 35.48 -31.42
C GLN A 596 -10.14 36.77 -30.79
N GLN A 597 -11.00 37.60 -30.22
CA GLN A 597 -10.61 38.86 -29.59
C GLN A 597 -10.23 38.74 -28.12
N GLN A 598 -10.55 37.62 -27.45
CA GLN A 598 -10.31 37.43 -26.00
C GLN A 598 -9.14 36.49 -25.65
N LEU A 599 -8.52 35.86 -26.63
CA LEU A 599 -7.55 34.79 -26.38
C LEU A 599 -6.10 35.17 -26.75
N PHE A 600 -5.61 36.32 -26.29
CA PHE A 600 -4.25 36.80 -26.63
C PHE A 600 -3.13 35.85 -26.20
N ASN A 601 -3.30 35.07 -25.13
CA ASN A 601 -2.25 34.28 -24.50
C ASN A 601 -2.65 32.80 -24.27
N LEU A 602 -3.73 32.33 -24.91
CA LEU A 602 -4.26 30.97 -24.73
C LEU A 602 -4.62 30.36 -26.09
N LYS A 603 -4.53 29.04 -26.20
CA LYS A 603 -4.95 28.31 -27.39
C LYS A 603 -6.39 27.83 -27.22
N LEU A 604 -7.15 27.79 -28.33
CA LEU A 604 -8.51 27.27 -28.33
C LEU A 604 -8.57 25.91 -29.05
N ASP A 605 -9.25 24.97 -28.42
CA ASP A 605 -9.64 23.68 -29.01
C ASP A 605 -11.17 23.58 -28.93
N GLY A 606 -11.84 23.69 -30.09
CA GLY A 606 -13.31 23.77 -30.16
C GLY A 606 -13.91 22.52 -30.80
N SER A 607 -14.94 21.97 -30.16
CA SER A 607 -15.74 20.83 -30.66
C SER A 607 -17.23 21.10 -30.57
N GLY A 608 -18.06 20.35 -31.27
CA GLY A 608 -19.51 20.46 -31.27
C GLY A 608 -20.10 21.28 -32.46
N GLU A 609 -21.41 21.09 -32.69
CA GLU A 609 -22.18 21.75 -33.75
C GLU A 609 -22.95 22.96 -33.16
N GLY A 610 -22.61 24.14 -33.61
CA GLY A 610 -23.21 25.41 -33.14
C GLY A 610 -22.24 26.57 -33.24
N ASP A 611 -22.72 27.77 -32.92
CA ASP A 611 -21.90 28.98 -32.99
C ASP A 611 -21.62 29.65 -31.65
N THR A 612 -22.19 29.10 -30.56
CA THR A 612 -22.07 29.68 -29.22
C THR A 612 -21.43 28.66 -28.27
N VAL A 613 -20.48 29.11 -27.44
CA VAL A 613 -19.86 28.28 -26.40
C VAL A 613 -20.89 27.95 -25.30
N VAL A 614 -21.21 26.71 -25.11
CA VAL A 614 -22.11 26.21 -24.05
C VAL A 614 -21.37 25.66 -22.86
N GLU A 615 -20.12 25.18 -23.07
CA GLU A 615 -19.25 24.63 -22.01
C GLU A 615 -17.79 24.92 -22.31
N GLN A 616 -16.98 25.10 -21.27
CA GLN A 616 -15.53 25.27 -21.38
C GLN A 616 -14.77 24.50 -20.30
N ALA A 617 -13.55 24.05 -20.63
CA ALA A 617 -12.59 23.47 -19.72
C ALA A 617 -11.17 24.00 -20.04
N PRO A 618 -10.41 24.51 -19.06
CA PRO A 618 -10.76 24.72 -17.66
C PRO A 618 -11.89 25.75 -17.42
N LYS A 619 -12.46 25.73 -16.19
CA LYS A 619 -13.50 26.69 -15.80
C LYS A 619 -12.95 28.12 -15.77
N PRO A 620 -13.81 29.14 -15.93
CA PRO A 620 -13.43 30.55 -15.77
C PRO A 620 -12.77 30.81 -14.41
N GLY A 621 -11.75 31.67 -14.36
CA GLY A 621 -11.03 32.03 -13.14
C GLY A 621 -9.89 31.07 -12.76
N VAL A 622 -9.74 29.95 -13.42
CA VAL A 622 -8.59 29.01 -13.20
C VAL A 622 -7.33 29.62 -13.79
N LYS A 623 -6.23 29.65 -13.02
CA LYS A 623 -4.90 30.06 -13.52
C LYS A 623 -4.25 28.93 -14.31
N VAL A 624 -3.95 29.15 -15.57
CA VAL A 624 -3.25 28.21 -16.46
C VAL A 624 -1.98 28.85 -17.02
N LYS A 625 -1.03 28.02 -17.46
CA LYS A 625 0.18 28.54 -18.13
C LYS A 625 -0.19 29.31 -19.40
N GLU A 626 0.49 30.43 -19.66
CA GLU A 626 0.42 31.13 -20.94
C GLU A 626 0.66 30.16 -22.09
N GLY A 627 -0.21 30.16 -23.10
CA GLY A 627 -0.19 29.21 -24.20
C GLY A 627 -0.91 27.89 -23.94
N ALA A 628 -1.51 27.68 -22.77
CA ALA A 628 -2.36 26.50 -22.48
C ALA A 628 -3.60 26.47 -23.39
N THR A 629 -4.10 25.26 -23.66
CA THR A 629 -5.28 25.07 -24.51
C THR A 629 -6.55 25.06 -23.66
N ILE A 630 -7.51 25.93 -24.00
CA ILE A 630 -8.87 25.89 -23.48
C ILE A 630 -9.72 25.10 -24.47
N ARG A 631 -10.38 24.08 -23.99
CA ARG A 631 -11.40 23.36 -24.75
C ARG A 631 -12.75 24.02 -24.57
N VAL A 632 -13.44 24.21 -25.68
CA VAL A 632 -14.82 24.76 -25.69
C VAL A 632 -15.72 23.81 -26.46
N TYR A 633 -16.95 23.69 -25.99
CA TYR A 633 -18.00 22.99 -26.71
C TYR A 633 -19.02 23.96 -27.25
N PHE A 634 -19.24 23.91 -28.57
CA PHE A 634 -20.21 24.76 -29.26
C PHE A 634 -21.56 24.07 -29.34
N GLY A 635 -22.60 24.78 -29.02
CA GLY A 635 -23.99 24.34 -29.11
C GLY A 635 -24.93 25.43 -29.57
N THR A 636 -26.18 25.08 -29.86
CA THR A 636 -27.26 26.05 -30.07
C THR A 636 -27.81 26.46 -28.72
N LYS A 637 -27.86 27.78 -28.46
CA LYS A 637 -28.53 28.32 -27.28
C LYS A 637 -29.99 27.86 -27.28
N ARG A 638 -30.37 27.02 -26.33
CA ARG A 638 -31.78 26.71 -26.07
C ARG A 638 -32.48 27.89 -25.44
#